data_74bcc9ad2c0459ffdeef991e43a1c893
#
_entry.id   74bcc9ad2c0459ffdeef991e43a1c893
#
_cell.length_a   1.000
_cell.length_b   1.000
_cell.length_c   1.000
_cell.angle_alpha   90.00
_cell.angle_beta   90.00
_cell.angle_gamma   90.00
#
_symmetry.space_group_name_H-M   'P 1'
#
loop_
_entity.id
_entity.type
_entity.pdbx_description
1 polymer ?
#
loop_
_entity_poly.entity_id
_entity_poly.type
_entity_poly.pdbx_seq_one_letter_code
_entity_poly.pdbx_strand_id
1 'polypeptide(L)'
;MKYGFMKVASAIPAVKVGDVIFNTQQIENQIAQAEGKGVEIITFPELSITGYSCQDLFRQQMLLDSSEQAVMMLLDFTRKLDVISIVGAPVIAGDLLLNCGIVIQHGQILGIVPKTYLPNYSEFYEKRWFDSVQDLRDCEVRYAGHKVKLTPDVQIFHTFDGVQFGVEICEDVWAPAPPSNKLALAGADLIFNLSASDELIGKHNYLKSLLSQQSARTMTGYIYSSCGFGESTQDVVYGGNALVYENGALLSQSERFSIDPQMVIAQIDIEKLRSERRTNSTYVNAQRNIKYSVLGGQFNIRNIDAEPTENEREFVLEREVNPHPFIPTSSDMNASCEEIFNIQLMGLAKRIVHTHAKTVVVGISGGLDSTLALLVCVKAFDKLKMDRRGIVGVTMPGFGTTDRTYNNAISLMKSLGITIREISIAKAVTQHFEDIGHDASVHDVTYENSQARERTQILMDLANKMGGMVIGTGDLSELALGWATYNGDHMSMYGVNASIPKTLIRHLVNHVAESGVDEQSRITLRDIIDTPISPELIPADENGNIKQKTEDLVGPYELHDFFLYYFLRFGFRPSKIYMLAKKAFIDTKLERVKISDNDPDSYDEETIKKWLKTFVRRFFNQQFKRSCLPDGPKVGSVSLSPRGDWRMPSDAASTIWLQEAENL
;
A
#
# COMPACT_ATOMS: atom_id res chain seq x y z
N MET A 1 20.88 1.63 5.26
CA MET A 1 19.52 1.36 4.69
C MET A 1 19.46 1.84 3.23
N LYS A 2 19.27 0.94 2.26
CA LYS A 2 19.18 1.28 0.83
C LYS A 2 17.72 1.28 0.39
N TYR A 3 17.31 2.28 -0.36
CA TYR A 3 15.93 2.49 -0.82
C TYR A 3 14.87 2.52 0.28
N GLY A 4 15.25 2.78 1.53
CA GLY A 4 14.31 2.87 2.65
C GLY A 4 13.82 1.54 3.22
N PHE A 5 14.39 0.41 2.85
CA PHE A 5 14.02 -0.90 3.38
C PHE A 5 14.93 -1.34 4.51
N MET A 6 14.31 -2.00 5.52
CA MET A 6 15.00 -2.69 6.60
C MET A 6 14.56 -4.15 6.65
N LYS A 7 15.53 -5.07 6.76
CA LYS A 7 15.28 -6.51 6.81
C LYS A 7 15.24 -6.99 8.25
N VAL A 8 14.09 -7.52 8.67
CA VAL A 8 13.83 -7.98 10.04
C VAL A 8 13.47 -9.45 10.08
N ALA A 9 13.70 -10.10 11.22
CA ALA A 9 13.30 -11.46 11.46
C ALA A 9 12.53 -11.63 12.78
N SER A 10 11.55 -12.53 12.74
CA SER A 10 10.89 -13.09 13.93
C SER A 10 11.21 -14.58 13.99
N ALA A 11 11.81 -15.01 15.08
CA ALA A 11 12.36 -16.33 15.28
C ALA A 11 11.56 -17.14 16.31
N ILE A 12 11.44 -18.45 16.08
CA ILE A 12 10.85 -19.43 17.00
C ILE A 12 11.90 -20.54 17.18
N PRO A 13 12.78 -20.44 18.19
CA PRO A 13 13.78 -21.46 18.44
C PRO A 13 13.15 -22.74 19.02
N ALA A 14 13.84 -23.87 18.91
CA ALA A 14 13.53 -25.01 19.74
C ALA A 14 13.83 -24.68 21.21
N VAL A 15 12.94 -25.07 22.12
CA VAL A 15 13.04 -24.78 23.55
C VAL A 15 12.97 -26.08 24.36
N LYS A 16 13.70 -26.11 25.45
CA LYS A 16 13.51 -27.04 26.56
C LYS A 16 13.37 -26.24 27.85
N VAL A 17 12.27 -26.42 28.52
CA VAL A 17 11.95 -25.67 29.74
C VAL A 17 13.04 -25.89 30.82
N GLY A 18 13.67 -24.78 31.25
CA GLY A 18 14.76 -24.76 32.24
C GLY A 18 16.13 -25.22 31.70
N ASP A 19 16.25 -25.70 30.47
CA ASP A 19 17.54 -26.06 29.86
C ASP A 19 18.15 -24.84 29.16
N VAL A 20 18.68 -23.94 29.94
CA VAL A 20 19.24 -22.65 29.49
C VAL A 20 20.35 -22.85 28.47
N ILE A 21 21.19 -23.86 28.62
CA ILE A 21 22.33 -24.11 27.70
C ILE A 21 21.80 -24.51 26.32
N PHE A 22 20.86 -25.44 26.27
CA PHE A 22 20.24 -25.85 25.02
C PHE A 22 19.56 -24.68 24.32
N ASN A 23 18.76 -23.91 25.05
CA ASN A 23 18.01 -22.78 24.51
C ASN A 23 18.95 -21.71 23.93
N THR A 24 20.05 -21.39 24.64
CA THR A 24 21.07 -20.45 24.18
C THR A 24 21.69 -20.90 22.85
N GLN A 25 22.06 -22.16 22.72
CA GLN A 25 22.61 -22.70 21.47
C GLN A 25 21.61 -22.60 20.31
N GLN A 26 20.30 -22.81 20.55
CA GLN A 26 19.28 -22.65 19.52
C GLN A 26 19.14 -21.19 19.08
N ILE A 27 19.20 -20.26 20.02
CA ILE A 27 19.20 -18.81 19.77
C ILE A 27 20.44 -18.42 18.95
N GLU A 28 21.64 -18.84 19.35
CA GLU A 28 22.89 -18.60 18.61
C GLU A 28 22.81 -19.09 17.15
N ASN A 29 22.29 -20.30 16.94
CA ASN A 29 22.11 -20.87 15.61
C ASN A 29 21.19 -19.99 14.72
N GLN A 30 20.10 -19.47 15.27
CA GLN A 30 19.18 -18.60 14.51
C GLN A 30 19.76 -17.19 14.30
N ILE A 31 20.51 -16.64 15.25
CA ILE A 31 21.26 -15.38 15.07
C ILE A 31 22.27 -15.53 13.91
N ALA A 32 23.05 -16.61 13.91
CA ALA A 32 24.00 -16.87 12.82
C ALA A 32 23.31 -17.00 11.44
N GLN A 33 22.17 -17.69 11.39
CA GLN A 33 21.38 -17.80 10.16
C GLN A 33 20.83 -16.43 9.70
N ALA A 34 20.35 -15.61 10.64
CA ALA A 34 19.86 -14.26 10.37
C ALA A 34 20.97 -13.37 9.81
N GLU A 35 22.14 -13.38 10.46
CA GLU A 35 23.32 -12.66 10.00
C GLU A 35 23.69 -13.07 8.56
N GLY A 36 23.78 -14.38 8.30
CA GLY A 36 24.11 -14.92 6.97
C GLY A 36 23.07 -14.59 5.88
N LYS A 37 21.83 -14.27 6.27
CA LYS A 37 20.76 -13.83 5.38
C LYS A 37 20.63 -12.30 5.29
N GLY A 38 21.53 -11.55 5.93
CA GLY A 38 21.53 -10.08 5.92
C GLY A 38 20.38 -9.45 6.71
N VAL A 39 19.86 -10.13 7.72
CA VAL A 39 18.87 -9.56 8.66
C VAL A 39 19.55 -8.52 9.51
N GLU A 40 18.89 -7.38 9.72
CA GLU A 40 19.42 -6.26 10.51
C GLU A 40 18.96 -6.31 11.96
N ILE A 41 17.72 -6.79 12.21
CA ILE A 41 17.20 -6.98 13.58
C ILE A 41 16.43 -8.32 13.65
N ILE A 42 16.76 -9.15 14.64
CA ILE A 42 16.05 -10.39 14.92
C ILE A 42 15.45 -10.33 16.33
N THR A 43 14.22 -10.84 16.51
CA THR A 43 13.56 -10.97 17.80
C THR A 43 13.18 -12.43 18.08
N PHE A 44 13.27 -12.79 19.36
CA PHE A 44 12.95 -14.10 19.89
C PHE A 44 11.72 -14.01 20.81
N PRO A 45 11.10 -15.16 21.19
CA PRO A 45 9.98 -15.18 22.11
C PRO A 45 10.32 -14.66 23.51
N GLU A 46 9.28 -14.35 24.27
CA GLU A 46 9.34 -13.99 25.68
C GLU A 46 10.01 -15.11 26.48
N LEU A 47 10.94 -14.73 27.37
CA LEU A 47 11.71 -15.65 28.23
C LEU A 47 12.37 -16.81 27.47
N SER A 48 12.75 -16.56 26.20
CA SER A 48 13.31 -17.59 25.30
C SER A 48 14.57 -18.28 25.84
N ILE A 49 15.31 -17.63 26.72
CA ILE A 49 16.53 -18.22 27.34
C ILE A 49 16.17 -19.33 28.34
N THR A 50 15.16 -19.14 29.16
CA THR A 50 14.75 -20.13 30.17
C THR A 50 13.67 -21.08 29.68
N GLY A 51 12.87 -20.68 28.73
CA GLY A 51 11.52 -21.11 28.47
C GLY A 51 10.55 -20.29 29.31
N TYR A 52 9.38 -20.00 28.77
CA TYR A 52 8.34 -19.24 29.47
C TYR A 52 7.69 -20.04 30.59
N SER A 53 7.47 -21.33 30.40
CA SER A 53 6.69 -22.20 31.28
C SER A 53 7.49 -22.79 32.45
N CYS A 54 8.54 -22.10 32.93
CA CYS A 54 9.36 -22.51 34.07
C CYS A 54 8.64 -22.43 35.41
N GLN A 55 7.53 -21.74 35.54
CA GLN A 55 6.71 -21.61 36.72
C GLN A 55 7.53 -21.23 38.00
N ASP A 56 7.38 -21.95 39.12
CA ASP A 56 8.09 -21.67 40.39
C ASP A 56 9.61 -21.89 40.30
N LEU A 57 10.13 -22.43 39.18
CA LEU A 57 11.57 -22.46 38.96
C LEU A 57 12.18 -21.05 38.82
N PHE A 58 11.39 -20.03 38.45
CA PHE A 58 11.83 -18.63 38.50
C PHE A 58 12.20 -18.13 39.91
N ARG A 59 11.85 -18.88 40.97
CA ARG A 59 12.30 -18.61 42.33
C ARG A 59 13.62 -19.30 42.68
N GLN A 60 14.18 -20.09 41.76
CA GLN A 60 15.44 -20.80 41.97
C GLN A 60 16.61 -19.95 41.52
N GLN A 61 17.49 -19.55 42.41
CA GLN A 61 18.66 -18.73 42.12
C GLN A 61 19.52 -19.36 41.02
N MET A 62 19.62 -20.69 40.98
CA MET A 62 20.39 -21.39 39.96
C MET A 62 19.87 -21.14 38.53
N LEU A 63 18.55 -21.04 38.34
CA LEU A 63 17.97 -20.73 37.01
C LEU A 63 18.28 -19.29 36.63
N LEU A 64 18.19 -18.35 37.55
CA LEU A 64 18.45 -16.93 37.33
C LEU A 64 19.94 -16.68 37.01
N ASP A 65 20.85 -17.30 37.79
CA ASP A 65 22.29 -17.20 37.57
C ASP A 65 22.69 -17.83 36.21
N SER A 66 22.09 -18.99 35.87
CA SER A 66 22.32 -19.63 34.57
C SER A 66 21.79 -18.80 33.40
N SER A 67 20.64 -18.13 33.59
CA SER A 67 20.09 -17.21 32.56
C SER A 67 20.99 -16.00 32.34
N GLU A 68 21.56 -15.41 33.37
CA GLU A 68 22.53 -14.33 33.25
C GLU A 68 23.82 -14.80 32.53
N GLN A 69 24.33 -16.00 32.87
CA GLN A 69 25.47 -16.60 32.19
C GLN A 69 25.17 -16.85 30.69
N ALA A 70 23.97 -17.26 30.34
CA ALA A 70 23.55 -17.42 28.96
C ALA A 70 23.60 -16.11 28.18
N VAL A 71 23.18 -15.01 28.79
CA VAL A 71 23.32 -13.68 28.17
C VAL A 71 24.79 -13.34 27.96
N MET A 72 25.69 -13.67 28.89
CA MET A 72 27.13 -13.47 28.69
C MET A 72 27.65 -14.31 27.51
N MET A 73 27.17 -15.53 27.31
CA MET A 73 27.51 -16.36 26.13
C MET A 73 27.05 -15.69 24.84
N LEU A 74 25.81 -15.19 24.81
CA LEU A 74 25.26 -14.47 23.65
C LEU A 74 26.04 -13.18 23.35
N LEU A 75 26.47 -12.44 24.38
CA LEU A 75 27.34 -11.26 24.21
C LEU A 75 28.67 -11.64 23.56
N ASP A 76 29.30 -12.73 24.01
CA ASP A 76 30.55 -13.20 23.41
C ASP A 76 30.35 -13.67 21.95
N PHE A 77 29.27 -14.42 21.71
CA PHE A 77 28.90 -14.92 20.39
C PHE A 77 28.62 -13.79 19.38
N THR A 78 27.88 -12.76 19.81
CA THR A 78 27.47 -11.65 18.93
C THR A 78 28.55 -10.58 18.72
N ARG A 79 29.72 -10.72 19.30
CA ARG A 79 30.79 -9.71 19.32
C ARG A 79 31.22 -9.22 17.93
N LYS A 80 31.12 -10.08 16.90
CA LYS A 80 31.48 -9.78 15.50
C LYS A 80 30.31 -9.83 14.54
N LEU A 81 29.08 -9.81 15.06
CA LEU A 81 27.87 -9.88 14.26
C LEU A 81 27.18 -8.52 14.25
N ASP A 82 26.78 -8.07 13.06
CA ASP A 82 26.09 -6.78 12.87
C ASP A 82 24.61 -6.83 13.26
N VAL A 83 24.01 -8.03 13.27
CA VAL A 83 22.58 -8.19 13.56
C VAL A 83 22.26 -7.81 15.00
N ILE A 84 21.33 -6.89 15.19
CA ILE A 84 20.77 -6.58 16.50
C ILE A 84 19.85 -7.72 16.92
N SER A 85 20.08 -8.30 18.10
CA SER A 85 19.31 -9.41 18.62
C SER A 85 18.51 -9.02 19.84
N ILE A 86 17.22 -9.37 19.88
CA ILE A 86 16.31 -9.08 20.99
C ILE A 86 15.86 -10.40 21.59
N VAL A 87 16.32 -10.71 22.82
CA VAL A 87 16.07 -11.99 23.51
C VAL A 87 15.30 -11.78 24.81
N GLY A 88 14.46 -12.74 25.19
CA GLY A 88 13.69 -12.71 26.44
C GLY A 88 14.42 -13.42 27.59
N ALA A 89 14.57 -12.73 28.73
CA ALA A 89 15.20 -13.29 29.91
C ALA A 89 14.66 -12.67 31.22
N PRO A 90 14.69 -13.39 32.36
CA PRO A 90 14.45 -12.81 33.68
C PRO A 90 15.63 -11.97 34.14
N VAL A 91 15.37 -10.81 34.77
CA VAL A 91 16.40 -9.88 35.28
C VAL A 91 16.05 -9.45 36.71
N ILE A 92 17.03 -9.54 37.61
CA ILE A 92 16.90 -9.09 39.00
C ILE A 92 17.28 -7.60 39.09
N ALA A 93 16.42 -6.81 39.71
CA ALA A 93 16.65 -5.40 40.01
C ALA A 93 16.36 -5.09 41.47
N GLY A 94 17.37 -5.18 42.32
CA GLY A 94 17.17 -5.13 43.80
C GLY A 94 16.33 -6.29 44.27
N ASP A 95 15.16 -6.01 44.84
CA ASP A 95 14.21 -7.03 45.32
C ASP A 95 13.16 -7.43 44.27
N LEU A 96 13.22 -6.83 43.07
CA LEU A 96 12.28 -7.11 41.97
C LEU A 96 12.84 -8.17 41.03
N LEU A 97 11.99 -9.07 40.55
CA LEU A 97 12.27 -9.97 39.45
C LEU A 97 11.44 -9.53 38.22
N LEU A 98 12.11 -9.16 37.16
CA LEU A 98 11.51 -8.58 35.98
C LEU A 98 11.57 -9.53 34.80
N ASN A 99 10.49 -9.62 34.02
CA ASN A 99 10.44 -10.26 32.70
C ASN A 99 10.88 -9.22 31.66
N CYS A 100 11.99 -9.46 30.95
CA CYS A 100 12.65 -8.45 30.16
C CYS A 100 12.95 -8.89 28.70
N GLY A 101 12.87 -7.94 27.76
CA GLY A 101 13.52 -8.01 26.48
C GLY A 101 14.92 -7.37 26.55
N ILE A 102 15.96 -8.10 26.15
CA ILE A 102 17.35 -7.65 26.16
C ILE A 102 17.79 -7.39 24.73
N VAL A 103 18.21 -6.16 24.42
CA VAL A 103 18.68 -5.75 23.10
C VAL A 103 20.20 -5.82 23.07
N ILE A 104 20.74 -6.63 22.17
CA ILE A 104 22.19 -6.96 22.10
C ILE A 104 22.72 -6.63 20.70
N GLN A 105 23.93 -6.05 20.63
CA GLN A 105 24.70 -5.91 19.41
C GLN A 105 26.21 -5.86 19.72
N HIS A 106 27.07 -6.42 18.88
CA HIS A 106 28.54 -6.38 18.99
C HIS A 106 29.08 -6.73 20.40
N GLY A 107 28.44 -7.70 21.04
CA GLY A 107 28.83 -8.11 22.39
C GLY A 107 28.47 -7.12 23.50
N GLN A 108 27.57 -6.17 23.23
CA GLN A 108 27.11 -5.18 24.18
C GLN A 108 25.61 -5.28 24.42
N ILE A 109 25.17 -4.99 25.63
CA ILE A 109 23.78 -4.76 25.95
C ILE A 109 23.45 -3.30 25.64
N LEU A 110 22.67 -3.06 24.58
CA LEU A 110 22.20 -1.71 24.24
C LEU A 110 21.15 -1.23 25.28
N GLY A 111 20.24 -2.11 25.67
CA GLY A 111 19.22 -1.81 26.66
C GLY A 111 18.47 -3.03 27.14
N ILE A 112 17.80 -2.90 28.29
CA ILE A 112 16.91 -3.91 28.87
C ILE A 112 15.54 -3.26 29.03
N VAL A 113 14.50 -3.88 28.44
CA VAL A 113 13.12 -3.40 28.48
C VAL A 113 12.27 -4.34 29.32
N PRO A 114 11.85 -3.94 30.51
CA PRO A 114 10.96 -4.75 31.35
C PRO A 114 9.51 -4.71 30.86
N LYS A 115 8.77 -5.80 31.06
CA LYS A 115 7.34 -5.95 30.77
C LYS A 115 6.48 -4.98 31.56
N THR A 116 5.48 -4.38 30.91
CA THR A 116 4.59 -3.40 31.56
C THR A 116 3.38 -4.07 32.21
N TYR A 117 2.67 -4.91 31.44
CA TYR A 117 1.47 -5.57 31.90
C TYR A 117 1.71 -7.06 32.13
N LEU A 118 1.48 -7.51 33.36
CA LEU A 118 1.61 -8.90 33.75
C LEU A 118 0.24 -9.55 33.76
N PRO A 119 -0.06 -10.52 32.87
CA PRO A 119 -1.34 -11.22 32.91
C PRO A 119 -1.48 -12.02 34.20
N ASN A 120 -2.64 -11.87 34.87
CA ASN A 120 -2.94 -12.54 36.12
C ASN A 120 -4.42 -12.91 36.20
N TYR A 121 -4.87 -13.66 35.22
CA TYR A 121 -6.24 -14.13 35.02
C TYR A 121 -6.23 -15.46 34.24
N SER A 122 -7.28 -16.28 34.42
CA SER A 122 -7.45 -17.59 33.77
C SER A 122 -6.20 -18.47 33.92
N GLU A 123 -5.58 -18.89 32.85
CA GLU A 123 -4.36 -19.69 32.80
C GLU A 123 -3.08 -18.91 33.15
N PHE A 124 -3.13 -17.58 33.16
CA PHE A 124 -1.97 -16.73 33.44
C PHE A 124 -1.92 -16.26 34.89
N TYR A 125 -0.75 -16.36 35.51
CA TYR A 125 -0.48 -15.91 36.88
C TYR A 125 0.95 -15.37 37.05
N GLU A 126 1.41 -14.53 36.08
CA GLU A 126 2.78 -14.00 36.04
C GLU A 126 3.13 -13.16 37.29
N LYS A 127 2.17 -12.48 37.92
CA LYS A 127 2.40 -11.74 39.18
C LYS A 127 2.83 -12.64 40.35
N ARG A 128 2.76 -13.96 40.18
CA ARG A 128 3.31 -14.90 41.13
C ARG A 128 4.85 -14.87 41.16
N TRP A 129 5.48 -14.50 40.03
CA TRP A 129 6.92 -14.57 39.85
C TRP A 129 7.54 -13.23 39.56
N PHE A 130 6.87 -12.38 38.75
CA PHE A 130 7.44 -11.16 38.19
C PHE A 130 6.74 -9.91 38.72
N ASP A 131 7.52 -8.83 38.75
CA ASP A 131 7.10 -7.48 39.04
C ASP A 131 6.97 -6.66 37.73
N SER A 132 6.10 -5.65 37.75
CA SER A 132 5.89 -4.76 36.58
C SER A 132 6.97 -3.69 36.52
N VAL A 133 7.25 -3.21 35.29
CA VAL A 133 8.07 -2.00 35.10
C VAL A 133 7.47 -0.79 35.84
N GLN A 134 6.17 -0.79 36.13
CA GLN A 134 5.50 0.29 36.85
C GLN A 134 5.91 0.34 38.34
N ASP A 135 6.42 -0.77 38.86
CA ASP A 135 6.95 -0.86 40.22
C ASP A 135 8.44 -0.48 40.32
N LEU A 136 9.09 -0.34 39.11
CA LEU A 136 10.49 -0.04 38.99
C LEU A 136 10.76 1.47 39.16
N ARG A 137 11.80 1.80 39.92
CA ARG A 137 12.42 3.13 39.88
C ARG A 137 13.70 3.08 39.07
N ASP A 138 14.05 4.20 38.47
CA ASP A 138 15.35 4.33 37.79
C ASP A 138 16.48 3.80 38.64
N CYS A 139 17.15 2.77 38.15
CA CYS A 139 18.28 2.17 38.87
C CYS A 139 19.35 1.70 37.86
N GLU A 140 20.55 1.52 38.37
CA GLU A 140 21.66 0.92 37.66
C GLU A 140 21.91 -0.47 38.25
N VAL A 141 21.89 -1.50 37.40
CA VAL A 141 22.16 -2.88 37.82
C VAL A 141 23.44 -3.38 37.12
N ARG A 142 24.12 -4.31 37.76
CA ARG A 142 25.17 -5.08 37.11
C ARG A 142 24.54 -6.37 36.58
N TYR A 143 24.53 -6.55 35.25
CA TYR A 143 23.93 -7.70 34.62
C TYR A 143 24.81 -8.18 33.46
N ALA A 144 25.08 -9.46 33.38
CA ALA A 144 25.96 -10.09 32.38
C ALA A 144 27.33 -9.37 32.24
N GLY A 145 27.91 -8.94 33.35
CA GLY A 145 29.19 -8.21 33.38
C GLY A 145 29.12 -6.72 33.05
N HIS A 146 27.98 -6.22 32.60
CA HIS A 146 27.78 -4.82 32.19
C HIS A 146 27.02 -4.03 33.28
N LYS A 147 27.24 -2.71 33.31
CA LYS A 147 26.40 -1.78 34.04
C LYS A 147 25.27 -1.32 33.11
N VAL A 148 24.04 -1.64 33.47
CA VAL A 148 22.87 -1.35 32.64
C VAL A 148 21.88 -0.52 33.45
N LYS A 149 21.35 0.52 32.83
CA LYS A 149 20.27 1.31 33.38
C LYS A 149 18.93 0.59 33.14
N LEU A 150 18.18 0.32 34.19
CA LEU A 150 16.79 -0.09 34.16
C LEU A 150 15.91 1.12 34.46
N THR A 151 14.87 1.32 33.67
CA THR A 151 14.03 2.51 33.75
C THR A 151 12.59 2.21 33.33
N PRO A 152 11.57 2.85 33.96
CA PRO A 152 10.21 2.85 33.42
C PRO A 152 10.00 3.77 32.23
N ASP A 153 11.02 4.53 31.82
CA ASP A 153 10.96 5.43 30.68
C ASP A 153 10.82 4.65 29.37
N VAL A 154 10.22 5.28 28.37
CA VAL A 154 10.13 4.73 27.01
C VAL A 154 11.52 4.66 26.38
N GLN A 155 11.97 3.48 26.02
CA GLN A 155 13.27 3.27 25.37
C GLN A 155 13.11 3.20 23.85
N ILE A 156 13.78 4.08 23.13
CA ILE A 156 13.86 4.11 21.66
C ILE A 156 15.30 3.82 21.24
N PHE A 157 15.45 2.76 20.48
CA PHE A 157 16.73 2.33 19.91
C PHE A 157 16.86 2.89 18.51
N HIS A 158 18.03 3.43 18.18
CA HIS A 158 18.36 4.02 16.91
C HIS A 158 19.40 3.16 16.21
N THR A 159 19.08 2.64 15.03
CA THR A 159 20.10 2.00 14.20
C THR A 159 21.01 3.07 13.59
N PHE A 160 22.23 2.69 13.18
CA PHE A 160 23.15 3.59 12.52
C PHE A 160 22.54 4.28 11.29
N ASP A 161 21.70 3.57 10.54
CA ASP A 161 20.97 4.10 9.37
C ASP A 161 19.76 4.99 9.74
N GLY A 162 19.57 5.26 11.03
CA GLY A 162 18.53 6.17 11.51
C GLY A 162 17.11 5.58 11.55
N VAL A 163 16.98 4.27 11.55
CA VAL A 163 15.69 3.60 11.84
C VAL A 163 15.52 3.52 13.35
N GLN A 164 14.32 3.82 13.81
CA GLN A 164 13.98 3.82 15.24
C GLN A 164 13.10 2.61 15.55
N PHE A 165 13.40 1.93 16.64
CA PHE A 165 12.58 0.81 17.08
C PHE A 165 12.36 0.78 18.60
N GLY A 166 11.30 0.10 19.00
CA GLY A 166 10.99 -0.15 20.38
C GLY A 166 10.59 -1.58 20.63
N VAL A 167 10.57 -1.97 21.91
CA VAL A 167 10.27 -3.32 22.37
C VAL A 167 9.11 -3.28 23.35
N GLU A 168 8.18 -4.23 23.21
CA GLU A 168 7.15 -4.52 24.21
C GLU A 168 7.00 -6.05 24.38
N ILE A 169 6.34 -6.51 25.42
CA ILE A 169 6.33 -7.93 25.77
C ILE A 169 4.89 -8.44 25.94
N CYS A 170 4.51 -9.36 25.06
CA CYS A 170 3.31 -10.22 25.14
C CYS A 170 2.03 -9.46 25.48
N GLU A 171 1.58 -9.55 26.77
CA GLU A 171 0.37 -8.90 27.29
C GLU A 171 0.31 -7.39 27.02
N ASP A 172 1.45 -6.77 26.82
CA ASP A 172 1.53 -5.34 26.54
C ASP A 172 0.65 -4.94 25.34
N VAL A 173 0.60 -5.75 24.27
CA VAL A 173 -0.24 -5.44 23.08
C VAL A 173 -1.72 -5.69 23.32
N TRP A 174 -2.09 -6.54 24.29
CA TRP A 174 -3.49 -6.85 24.61
C TRP A 174 -4.12 -5.78 25.50
N ALA A 175 -3.29 -4.97 26.18
CA ALA A 175 -3.76 -3.92 27.04
C ALA A 175 -4.52 -2.83 26.28
N PRO A 176 -5.52 -2.17 26.90
CA PRO A 176 -6.24 -1.04 26.27
C PRO A 176 -5.34 0.13 25.85
N ALA A 177 -4.21 0.31 26.53
CA ALA A 177 -3.21 1.34 26.24
C ALA A 177 -1.82 0.70 26.13
N PRO A 178 -1.52 0.00 25.01
CA PRO A 178 -0.28 -0.72 24.85
C PRO A 178 0.94 0.23 24.81
N PRO A 179 2.11 -0.19 25.32
CA PRO A 179 3.35 0.59 25.23
C PRO A 179 3.71 1.00 23.81
N SER A 180 3.40 0.16 22.80
CA SER A 180 3.62 0.47 21.38
C SER A 180 2.97 1.77 20.92
N ASN A 181 1.90 2.25 21.53
CA ASN A 181 1.35 3.57 21.24
C ASN A 181 2.34 4.68 21.64
N LYS A 182 2.96 4.59 22.80
CA LYS A 182 3.97 5.56 23.27
C LYS A 182 5.23 5.45 22.43
N LEU A 183 5.69 4.22 22.13
CA LEU A 183 6.85 3.95 21.31
C LEU A 183 6.70 4.59 19.91
N ALA A 184 5.56 4.37 19.24
CA ALA A 184 5.28 4.94 17.92
C ALA A 184 5.24 6.49 17.96
N LEU A 185 4.59 7.07 18.98
CA LEU A 185 4.52 8.51 19.14
C LEU A 185 5.86 9.13 19.56
N ALA A 186 6.74 8.35 20.22
CA ALA A 186 8.13 8.74 20.49
C ALA A 186 9.01 8.68 19.22
N GLY A 187 8.56 8.02 18.15
CA GLY A 187 9.23 8.00 16.86
C GLY A 187 9.59 6.62 16.32
N ALA A 188 9.31 5.53 17.06
CA ALA A 188 9.64 4.18 16.61
C ALA A 188 8.99 3.87 15.25
N ASP A 189 9.79 3.46 14.28
CA ASP A 189 9.34 2.95 12.97
C ASP A 189 8.93 1.48 13.07
N LEU A 190 9.59 0.74 13.97
CA LEU A 190 9.40 -0.69 14.19
C LEU A 190 9.08 -0.96 15.66
N ILE A 191 8.18 -1.91 15.88
CA ILE A 191 7.84 -2.43 17.19
C ILE A 191 8.12 -3.94 17.21
N PHE A 192 8.89 -4.39 18.16
CA PHE A 192 9.17 -5.81 18.40
C PHE A 192 8.42 -6.26 19.64
N ASN A 193 7.64 -7.33 19.49
CA ASN A 193 6.88 -7.92 20.60
C ASN A 193 7.35 -9.36 20.84
N LEU A 194 7.92 -9.58 22.01
CA LEU A 194 8.32 -10.90 22.50
C LEU A 194 7.13 -11.51 23.22
N SER A 195 6.64 -12.65 22.77
CA SER A 195 5.43 -13.26 23.32
C SER A 195 5.60 -14.73 23.72
N ALA A 196 4.72 -15.14 24.63
CA ALA A 196 4.46 -16.51 25.00
C ALA A 196 2.94 -16.67 25.16
N SER A 197 2.23 -16.60 24.03
CA SER A 197 0.79 -16.69 24.00
C SER A 197 0.35 -18.10 23.67
N ASP A 198 -0.45 -18.72 24.55
CA ASP A 198 -1.05 -20.02 24.33
C ASP A 198 -2.10 -20.01 23.22
N GLU A 199 -2.50 -21.20 22.79
CA GLU A 199 -3.47 -21.38 21.72
C GLU A 199 -4.84 -21.78 22.27
N LEU A 200 -5.86 -20.99 21.91
CA LEU A 200 -7.27 -21.28 22.12
C LEU A 200 -8.01 -21.21 20.79
N ILE A 201 -9.14 -21.91 20.69
CA ILE A 201 -9.99 -21.87 19.49
C ILE A 201 -10.43 -20.42 19.22
N GLY A 202 -10.12 -19.93 18.02
CA GLY A 202 -10.45 -18.57 17.57
C GLY A 202 -9.46 -17.48 17.99
N LYS A 203 -8.56 -17.72 18.96
CA LYS A 203 -7.58 -16.73 19.45
C LYS A 203 -6.62 -16.25 18.35
N HIS A 204 -6.19 -17.14 17.46
CA HIS A 204 -5.29 -16.76 16.35
C HIS A 204 -5.87 -15.70 15.42
N ASN A 205 -7.14 -15.80 15.05
CA ASN A 205 -7.79 -14.80 14.19
C ASN A 205 -7.93 -13.45 14.91
N TYR A 206 -8.23 -13.50 16.21
CA TYR A 206 -8.25 -12.30 17.05
C TYR A 206 -6.86 -11.66 17.14
N LEU A 207 -5.81 -12.46 17.39
CA LEU A 207 -4.41 -12.00 17.42
C LEU A 207 -4.03 -11.32 16.10
N LYS A 208 -4.31 -11.95 14.96
CA LYS A 208 -4.03 -11.35 13.63
C LYS A 208 -4.74 -10.00 13.45
N SER A 209 -5.99 -9.91 13.85
CA SER A 209 -6.75 -8.66 13.80
C SER A 209 -6.17 -7.60 14.71
N LEU A 210 -5.79 -7.97 15.94
CA LEU A 210 -5.16 -7.07 16.90
C LEU A 210 -3.84 -6.51 16.39
N LEU A 211 -2.93 -7.35 15.92
CA LEU A 211 -1.63 -6.93 15.41
C LEU A 211 -1.74 -6.10 14.14
N SER A 212 -2.64 -6.48 13.22
CA SER A 212 -2.95 -5.68 12.02
C SER A 212 -3.44 -4.27 12.40
N GLN A 213 -4.40 -4.17 13.32
CA GLN A 213 -4.92 -2.90 13.80
C GLN A 213 -3.86 -2.07 14.55
N GLN A 214 -3.02 -2.71 15.37
CA GLN A 214 -1.96 -2.02 16.09
C GLN A 214 -0.91 -1.45 15.14
N SER A 215 -0.44 -2.25 14.17
CA SER A 215 0.48 -1.81 13.14
C SER A 215 -0.11 -0.65 12.30
N ALA A 216 -1.37 -0.76 11.88
CA ALA A 216 -2.04 0.26 11.08
C ALA A 216 -2.25 1.58 11.86
N ARG A 217 -2.76 1.49 13.09
CA ARG A 217 -3.02 2.67 13.94
C ARG A 217 -1.76 3.46 14.26
N THR A 218 -0.66 2.74 14.49
CA THR A 218 0.64 3.34 14.82
C THR A 218 1.48 3.65 13.58
N MET A 219 1.07 3.19 12.39
CA MET A 219 1.83 3.29 11.14
C MET A 219 3.26 2.79 11.31
N THR A 220 3.41 1.58 11.88
CA THR A 220 4.70 0.94 12.16
C THR A 220 4.84 -0.38 11.43
N GLY A 221 6.09 -0.84 11.28
CA GLY A 221 6.36 -2.26 11.18
C GLY A 221 6.14 -2.90 12.55
N TYR A 222 5.39 -4.00 12.63
CA TYR A 222 5.13 -4.70 13.87
C TYR A 222 5.58 -6.15 13.76
N ILE A 223 6.55 -6.53 14.57
CA ILE A 223 7.23 -7.82 14.52
C ILE A 223 6.89 -8.59 15.81
N TYR A 224 6.13 -9.67 15.67
CA TYR A 224 5.64 -10.49 16.77
C TYR A 224 6.30 -11.86 16.76
N SER A 225 6.88 -12.28 17.86
CA SER A 225 7.52 -13.59 18.05
C SER A 225 6.95 -14.28 19.27
N SER A 226 6.24 -15.39 19.10
CA SER A 226 5.68 -16.17 20.19
C SER A 226 6.26 -17.58 20.23
N CYS A 227 6.46 -18.11 21.43
CA CYS A 227 7.00 -19.44 21.63
C CYS A 227 6.14 -20.53 20.99
N GLY A 228 6.77 -21.68 20.70
CA GLY A 228 6.15 -22.81 20.03
C GLY A 228 6.43 -24.12 20.73
N PHE A 229 6.66 -25.15 19.92
CA PHE A 229 6.96 -26.48 20.43
C PHE A 229 8.21 -26.50 21.32
N GLY A 230 8.08 -27.15 22.50
CA GLY A 230 9.16 -27.23 23.50
C GLY A 230 8.82 -26.59 24.84
N GLU A 231 7.85 -25.69 24.87
CA GLU A 231 7.25 -25.22 26.15
C GLU A 231 6.41 -26.31 26.81
N SER A 232 6.16 -26.18 28.11
CA SER A 232 5.35 -27.14 28.86
C SER A 232 3.92 -27.21 28.35
N THR A 233 3.41 -28.43 28.21
CA THR A 233 2.00 -28.70 27.83
C THR A 233 1.16 -29.18 29.03
N GLN A 234 1.52 -28.74 30.24
CA GLN A 234 0.81 -29.13 31.46
C GLN A 234 -0.68 -28.78 31.38
N ASP A 235 -1.00 -27.53 31.01
CA ASP A 235 -2.37 -27.04 30.89
C ASP A 235 -2.66 -26.33 29.56
N VAL A 236 -1.65 -25.84 28.85
CA VAL A 236 -1.76 -25.03 27.64
C VAL A 236 -0.81 -25.53 26.53
N VAL A 237 -1.07 -25.11 25.32
CA VAL A 237 -0.23 -25.42 24.14
C VAL A 237 0.17 -24.12 23.45
N TYR A 238 1.41 -24.05 22.97
CA TYR A 238 1.94 -22.89 22.26
C TYR A 238 2.09 -23.21 20.76
N GLY A 239 1.53 -22.36 19.92
CA GLY A 239 1.40 -22.62 18.49
C GLY A 239 2.57 -22.18 17.63
N GLY A 240 3.50 -21.38 18.15
CA GLY A 240 4.62 -20.88 17.37
C GLY A 240 4.20 -19.81 16.35
N ASN A 241 3.70 -18.68 16.81
CA ASN A 241 3.30 -17.57 15.94
C ASN A 241 4.45 -16.57 15.76
N ALA A 242 5.03 -16.51 14.56
CA ALA A 242 5.90 -15.42 14.13
C ALA A 242 5.17 -14.66 13.02
N LEU A 243 4.89 -13.37 13.24
CA LEU A 243 4.07 -12.53 12.38
C LEU A 243 4.75 -11.19 12.14
N VAL A 244 4.84 -10.75 10.88
CA VAL A 244 5.40 -9.44 10.54
C VAL A 244 4.36 -8.63 9.77
N TYR A 245 4.03 -7.46 10.31
CA TYR A 245 3.08 -6.51 9.71
C TYR A 245 3.78 -5.21 9.31
N GLU A 246 3.28 -4.57 8.24
CA GLU A 246 3.67 -3.22 7.82
C GLU A 246 2.39 -2.40 7.61
N ASN A 247 2.15 -1.40 8.45
CA ASN A 247 0.96 -0.54 8.34
C ASN A 247 -0.34 -1.34 8.14
N GLY A 248 -0.52 -2.39 8.94
CA GLY A 248 -1.69 -3.27 8.93
C GLY A 248 -1.64 -4.44 7.94
N ALA A 249 -0.76 -4.42 6.96
CA ALA A 249 -0.60 -5.51 6.00
C ALA A 249 0.32 -6.61 6.55
N LEU A 250 -0.12 -7.87 6.49
CA LEU A 250 0.71 -9.02 6.83
C LEU A 250 1.74 -9.26 5.73
N LEU A 251 3.03 -9.20 6.08
CA LEU A 251 4.12 -9.46 5.14
C LEU A 251 4.62 -10.90 5.18
N SER A 252 4.72 -11.49 6.38
CA SER A 252 5.22 -12.84 6.57
C SER A 252 4.64 -13.47 7.83
N GLN A 253 4.48 -14.80 7.81
CA GLN A 253 3.99 -15.57 8.95
C GLN A 253 4.62 -16.97 8.98
N SER A 254 4.78 -17.52 10.20
CA SER A 254 5.19 -18.91 10.41
C SER A 254 4.05 -19.90 10.17
N GLU A 255 4.41 -21.17 10.00
CA GLU A 255 3.48 -22.28 10.12
C GLU A 255 3.16 -22.53 11.61
N ARG A 256 1.87 -22.61 11.93
CA ARG A 256 1.44 -22.90 13.31
C ARG A 256 1.55 -24.40 13.63
N PHE A 257 1.83 -24.69 14.89
CA PHE A 257 1.95 -26.06 15.38
C PHE A 257 3.07 -26.87 14.73
N SER A 258 4.09 -26.19 14.19
CA SER A 258 5.32 -26.85 13.73
C SER A 258 6.12 -27.36 14.93
N ILE A 259 6.71 -28.55 14.78
CA ILE A 259 7.66 -29.10 15.74
C ILE A 259 9.09 -28.63 15.49
N ASP A 260 9.35 -28.12 14.28
CA ASP A 260 10.65 -27.62 13.87
C ASP A 260 10.80 -26.11 14.20
N PRO A 261 12.02 -25.66 14.52
CA PRO A 261 12.32 -24.25 14.68
C PRO A 261 12.01 -23.47 13.40
N GLN A 262 11.52 -22.25 13.51
CA GLN A 262 11.18 -21.42 12.39
C GLN A 262 11.78 -20.02 12.52
N MET A 263 12.00 -19.37 11.40
CA MET A 263 12.36 -17.96 11.32
C MET A 263 11.69 -17.34 10.10
N VAL A 264 10.83 -16.39 10.29
CA VAL A 264 10.23 -15.61 9.22
C VAL A 264 10.97 -14.30 9.05
N ILE A 265 11.23 -13.94 7.79
CA ILE A 265 11.97 -12.75 7.41
C ILE A 265 11.09 -11.88 6.55
N ALA A 266 11.16 -10.56 6.75
CA ALA A 266 10.49 -9.59 5.93
C ALA A 266 11.34 -8.33 5.73
N GLN A 267 11.13 -7.64 4.61
CA GLN A 267 11.69 -6.31 4.35
C GLN A 267 10.58 -5.28 4.54
N ILE A 268 10.75 -4.39 5.51
CA ILE A 268 9.80 -3.33 5.83
C ILE A 268 10.23 -2.03 5.16
N ASP A 269 9.30 -1.36 4.49
CA ASP A 269 9.53 -0.08 3.84
C ASP A 269 9.36 1.09 4.84
N ILE A 270 10.45 1.47 5.47
CA ILE A 270 10.51 2.55 6.46
C ILE A 270 10.15 3.92 5.82
N GLU A 271 10.59 4.15 4.58
CA GLU A 271 10.30 5.40 3.88
C GLU A 271 8.80 5.54 3.61
N LYS A 272 8.13 4.44 3.25
CA LYS A 272 6.67 4.38 3.11
C LYS A 272 5.96 4.73 4.42
N LEU A 273 6.35 4.09 5.52
CA LEU A 273 5.78 4.36 6.85
C LEU A 273 5.94 5.83 7.25
N ARG A 274 7.14 6.38 7.06
CA ARG A 274 7.43 7.79 7.36
C ARG A 274 6.68 8.76 6.45
N SER A 275 6.44 8.40 5.18
CA SER A 275 5.64 9.21 4.25
C SER A 275 4.18 9.28 4.72
N GLU A 276 3.58 8.14 5.08
CA GLU A 276 2.24 8.07 5.64
C GLU A 276 2.07 8.93 6.89
N ARG A 277 3.02 8.83 7.82
CA ARG A 277 3.01 9.65 9.05
C ARG A 277 3.09 11.14 8.76
N ARG A 278 4.00 11.58 7.87
CA ARG A 278 4.18 13.00 7.53
C ARG A 278 2.95 13.65 6.93
N THR A 279 2.16 12.89 6.18
CA THR A 279 0.93 13.37 5.55
C THR A 279 -0.30 13.28 6.45
N ASN A 280 -0.22 12.52 7.55
CA ASN A 280 -1.31 12.37 8.52
C ASN A 280 -1.21 13.42 9.63
N SER A 281 -1.97 14.51 9.48
CA SER A 281 -1.97 15.60 10.46
C SER A 281 -2.41 15.17 11.86
N THR A 282 -3.31 14.18 11.98
CA THR A 282 -3.75 13.63 13.26
C THR A 282 -2.60 12.94 13.99
N TYR A 283 -1.82 12.13 13.27
CA TYR A 283 -0.63 11.48 13.83
C TYR A 283 0.41 12.50 14.29
N VAL A 284 0.74 13.49 13.43
CA VAL A 284 1.69 14.56 13.75
C VAL A 284 1.24 15.36 14.97
N ASN A 285 -0.05 15.68 15.06
CA ASN A 285 -0.61 16.38 16.22
C ASN A 285 -0.55 15.54 17.50
N ALA A 286 -0.81 14.23 17.40
CA ALA A 286 -0.66 13.31 18.55
C ALA A 286 0.78 13.28 19.05
N GLN A 287 1.78 13.21 18.17
CA GLN A 287 3.20 13.29 18.54
C GLN A 287 3.55 14.61 19.25
N ARG A 288 3.05 15.74 18.76
CA ARG A 288 3.28 17.05 19.36
C ARG A 288 2.63 17.17 20.75
N ASN A 289 1.42 16.64 20.90
CA ASN A 289 0.69 16.71 22.17
C ASN A 289 1.40 15.93 23.28
N ILE A 290 2.04 14.81 22.97
CA ILE A 290 2.84 14.06 23.95
C ILE A 290 4.05 14.87 24.43
N LYS A 291 4.73 15.55 23.51
CA LYS A 291 5.91 16.37 23.85
C LYS A 291 5.57 17.61 24.67
N TYR A 292 4.35 18.16 24.53
CA TYR A 292 3.96 19.46 25.08
C TYR A 292 2.66 19.41 25.89
N SER A 293 2.07 18.24 26.12
CA SER A 293 0.76 18.14 26.78
C SER A 293 0.82 18.41 28.28
N VAL A 294 0.03 19.38 28.69
CA VAL A 294 -0.26 19.67 30.10
C VAL A 294 -1.25 18.65 30.71
N LEU A 295 -1.95 17.86 29.89
CA LEU A 295 -3.10 17.03 30.30
C LEU A 295 -2.84 15.53 30.36
N GLY A 296 -1.73 15.03 29.84
CA GLY A 296 -1.54 13.59 29.64
C GLY A 296 -0.33 12.95 30.33
N GLY A 297 0.36 13.67 31.20
CA GLY A 297 1.61 13.19 31.78
C GLY A 297 2.68 12.98 30.70
N GLN A 298 3.69 13.82 30.68
CA GLN A 298 4.88 13.60 29.87
C GLN A 298 5.49 12.26 30.27
N PHE A 299 5.73 11.36 29.33
CA PHE A 299 6.63 10.25 29.58
C PHE A 299 8.04 10.62 29.10
N ASN A 300 9.03 10.23 29.85
CA ASN A 300 10.41 10.42 29.45
C ASN A 300 10.76 9.44 28.33
N ILE A 301 11.64 9.88 27.42
CA ILE A 301 12.15 9.05 26.33
C ILE A 301 13.65 8.92 26.52
N ARG A 302 14.12 7.68 26.61
CA ARG A 302 15.52 7.34 26.58
C ARG A 302 15.88 6.91 25.16
N ASN A 303 16.73 7.70 24.50
CA ASN A 303 17.30 7.36 23.22
C ASN A 303 18.58 6.56 23.40
N ILE A 304 18.73 5.48 22.63
CA ILE A 304 19.86 4.54 22.70
C ILE A 304 20.34 4.29 21.28
N ASP A 305 21.58 4.68 20.99
CA ASP A 305 22.18 4.47 19.68
C ASP A 305 22.80 3.08 19.60
N ALA A 306 22.55 2.37 18.50
CA ALA A 306 23.21 1.14 18.13
C ALA A 306 24.55 1.45 17.45
N GLU A 307 25.45 0.48 17.47
CA GLU A 307 26.76 0.60 16.85
C GLU A 307 26.66 0.56 15.31
N PRO A 308 27.60 1.18 14.58
CA PRO A 308 27.69 1.04 13.14
C PRO A 308 27.88 -0.42 12.71
N THR A 309 27.31 -0.79 11.56
CA THR A 309 27.57 -2.11 10.96
C THR A 309 28.98 -2.14 10.34
N GLU A 310 29.68 -3.26 10.53
CA GLU A 310 31.06 -3.42 10.02
C GLU A 310 31.09 -3.95 8.59
N ASN A 311 30.02 -4.65 8.17
CA ASN A 311 29.93 -5.30 6.87
C ASN A 311 29.05 -4.53 5.89
N GLU A 312 29.58 -4.17 4.72
CA GLU A 312 28.76 -3.70 3.61
C GLU A 312 27.94 -4.87 3.05
N ARG A 313 26.63 -4.71 3.01
CA ARG A 313 25.71 -5.70 2.46
C ARG A 313 25.11 -5.21 1.14
N GLU A 314 25.14 -6.06 0.14
CA GLU A 314 24.43 -5.78 -1.10
C GLU A 314 22.92 -5.81 -0.84
N PHE A 315 22.21 -4.76 -1.25
CA PHE A 315 20.76 -4.71 -1.12
C PHE A 315 20.09 -5.49 -2.27
N VAL A 316 19.28 -6.48 -1.90
CA VAL A 316 18.40 -7.22 -2.81
C VAL A 316 16.98 -7.08 -2.31
N LEU A 317 16.05 -6.66 -3.17
CA LEU A 317 14.62 -6.63 -2.84
C LEU A 317 14.03 -8.05 -2.98
N GLU A 318 13.82 -8.70 -1.84
CA GLU A 318 13.29 -10.08 -1.79
C GLU A 318 11.76 -10.13 -1.74
N ARG A 319 11.12 -9.09 -1.20
CA ARG A 319 9.65 -9.05 -1.11
C ARG A 319 9.00 -8.91 -2.47
N GLU A 320 7.85 -9.55 -2.64
CA GLU A 320 7.06 -9.38 -3.85
C GLU A 320 6.40 -8.01 -3.88
N VAL A 321 6.31 -7.45 -5.09
CA VAL A 321 5.68 -6.14 -5.35
C VAL A 321 4.51 -6.37 -6.30
N ASN A 322 3.32 -5.92 -5.90
CA ASN A 322 2.13 -6.05 -6.75
C ASN A 322 2.28 -5.14 -7.99
N PRO A 323 2.25 -5.70 -9.22
CA PRO A 323 2.33 -4.91 -10.45
C PRO A 323 1.10 -4.01 -10.67
N HIS A 324 -0.04 -4.35 -10.04
CA HIS A 324 -1.30 -3.63 -10.20
C HIS A 324 -1.82 -3.09 -8.87
N PRO A 325 -1.18 -2.03 -8.32
CA PRO A 325 -1.48 -1.56 -6.96
C PRO A 325 -2.87 -0.94 -6.80
N PHE A 326 -3.55 -0.60 -7.90
CA PHE A 326 -4.93 -0.10 -7.89
C PHE A 326 -5.99 -1.19 -7.95
N ILE A 327 -5.60 -2.42 -8.30
CA ILE A 327 -6.55 -3.51 -8.47
C ILE A 327 -6.73 -4.21 -7.12
N PRO A 328 -7.99 -4.37 -6.65
CA PRO A 328 -8.27 -5.11 -5.42
C PRO A 328 -7.77 -6.56 -5.50
N THR A 329 -7.49 -7.17 -4.35
CA THR A 329 -7.10 -8.57 -4.29
C THR A 329 -8.24 -9.49 -4.77
N SER A 330 -7.90 -10.63 -5.37
CA SER A 330 -8.89 -11.54 -5.99
C SER A 330 -9.96 -12.05 -5.03
N SER A 331 -9.66 -12.18 -3.73
CA SER A 331 -10.64 -12.61 -2.72
C SER A 331 -11.79 -11.63 -2.51
N ASP A 332 -11.57 -10.33 -2.80
CA ASP A 332 -12.54 -9.26 -2.55
C ASP A 332 -12.99 -8.54 -3.82
N MET A 333 -12.61 -9.04 -4.99
CA MET A 333 -12.79 -8.35 -6.28
C MET A 333 -14.24 -7.92 -6.52
N ASN A 334 -15.19 -8.84 -6.37
CA ASN A 334 -16.61 -8.54 -6.63
C ASN A 334 -17.17 -7.48 -5.68
N ALA A 335 -16.88 -7.61 -4.39
CA ALA A 335 -17.31 -6.66 -3.37
C ALA A 335 -16.68 -5.27 -3.63
N SER A 336 -15.41 -5.23 -3.98
CA SER A 336 -14.70 -3.99 -4.29
C SER A 336 -15.22 -3.33 -5.57
N CYS A 337 -15.53 -4.10 -6.62
CA CYS A 337 -16.13 -3.57 -7.84
C CYS A 337 -17.51 -2.93 -7.56
N GLU A 338 -18.35 -3.60 -6.80
CA GLU A 338 -19.65 -3.05 -6.38
C GLU A 338 -19.50 -1.78 -5.53
N GLU A 339 -18.53 -1.74 -4.62
CA GLU A 339 -18.24 -0.54 -3.82
C GLU A 339 -17.79 0.62 -4.71
N ILE A 340 -16.89 0.39 -5.66
CA ILE A 340 -16.42 1.38 -6.64
C ILE A 340 -17.61 1.95 -7.42
N PHE A 341 -18.46 1.09 -8.00
CA PHE A 341 -19.66 1.53 -8.71
C PHE A 341 -20.60 2.33 -7.80
N ASN A 342 -20.79 1.91 -6.56
CA ASN A 342 -21.65 2.62 -5.61
C ASN A 342 -21.09 4.03 -5.29
N ILE A 343 -19.79 4.20 -5.15
CA ILE A 343 -19.17 5.53 -4.96
C ILE A 343 -19.40 6.41 -6.19
N GLN A 344 -19.14 5.89 -7.41
CA GLN A 344 -19.33 6.64 -8.65
C GLN A 344 -20.80 7.04 -8.85
N LEU A 345 -21.71 6.07 -8.76
CA LEU A 345 -23.15 6.33 -8.97
C LEU A 345 -23.75 7.28 -7.94
N MET A 346 -23.37 7.18 -6.66
CA MET A 346 -23.88 8.09 -5.62
C MET A 346 -23.40 9.51 -5.82
N GLY A 347 -22.15 9.70 -6.26
CA GLY A 347 -21.64 11.01 -6.65
C GLY A 347 -22.47 11.63 -7.78
N LEU A 348 -22.72 10.86 -8.85
CA LEU A 348 -23.53 11.31 -9.99
C LEU A 348 -25.00 11.52 -9.59
N ALA A 349 -25.62 10.59 -8.87
CA ALA A 349 -27.01 10.69 -8.43
C ALA A 349 -27.24 11.95 -7.60
N LYS A 350 -26.32 12.28 -6.69
CA LYS A 350 -26.42 13.54 -5.92
C LYS A 350 -26.37 14.78 -6.82
N ARG A 351 -25.52 14.78 -7.87
CA ARG A 351 -25.46 15.90 -8.83
C ARG A 351 -26.77 16.03 -9.60
N ILE A 352 -27.31 14.94 -10.13
CA ILE A 352 -28.60 14.93 -10.86
C ILE A 352 -29.71 15.50 -9.99
N VAL A 353 -29.84 15.03 -8.75
CA VAL A 353 -30.85 15.51 -7.82
C VAL A 353 -30.65 16.99 -7.49
N HIS A 354 -29.41 17.43 -7.24
CA HIS A 354 -29.11 18.81 -6.86
C HIS A 354 -29.37 19.81 -7.99
N THR A 355 -29.02 19.46 -9.22
CA THR A 355 -29.21 20.32 -10.39
C THR A 355 -30.60 20.22 -11.00
N HIS A 356 -31.44 19.31 -10.50
CA HIS A 356 -32.75 18.96 -11.08
C HIS A 356 -32.65 18.56 -12.57
N ALA A 357 -31.49 18.04 -12.99
CA ALA A 357 -31.27 17.60 -14.35
C ALA A 357 -32.20 16.45 -14.71
N LYS A 358 -32.89 16.60 -15.82
CA LYS A 358 -33.77 15.54 -16.37
C LYS A 358 -33.03 14.60 -17.30
N THR A 359 -31.90 15.03 -17.82
CA THR A 359 -31.09 14.30 -18.77
C THR A 359 -29.61 14.36 -18.40
N VAL A 360 -28.87 13.35 -18.83
CA VAL A 360 -27.40 13.37 -18.88
C VAL A 360 -26.96 13.09 -20.32
N VAL A 361 -25.92 13.76 -20.75
CA VAL A 361 -25.36 13.64 -22.10
C VAL A 361 -23.96 13.05 -22.00
N VAL A 362 -23.71 11.95 -22.71
CA VAL A 362 -22.44 11.22 -22.68
C VAL A 362 -21.97 10.99 -24.11
N GLY A 363 -20.72 11.35 -24.40
CA GLY A 363 -20.07 10.97 -25.65
C GLY A 363 -19.67 9.50 -25.62
N ILE A 364 -20.16 8.70 -26.58
CA ILE A 364 -19.90 7.26 -26.65
C ILE A 364 -19.05 6.97 -27.87
N SER A 365 -17.75 6.71 -27.64
CA SER A 365 -16.80 6.33 -28.67
C SER A 365 -16.83 4.82 -29.00
N GLY A 366 -17.32 4.00 -28.07
CA GLY A 366 -17.20 2.54 -28.12
C GLY A 366 -15.94 2.00 -27.45
N GLY A 367 -15.17 2.87 -26.78
CA GLY A 367 -14.02 2.50 -25.94
C GLY A 367 -14.39 2.30 -24.48
N LEU A 368 -13.42 1.81 -23.68
CA LEU A 368 -13.60 1.43 -22.27
C LEU A 368 -14.12 2.56 -21.39
N ASP A 369 -13.59 3.77 -21.54
CA ASP A 369 -13.88 4.90 -20.65
C ASP A 369 -15.31 5.39 -20.81
N SER A 370 -15.75 5.55 -22.06
CA SER A 370 -17.13 5.92 -22.38
C SER A 370 -18.12 4.83 -21.98
N THR A 371 -17.71 3.56 -22.08
CA THR A 371 -18.49 2.40 -21.61
C THR A 371 -18.68 2.44 -20.12
N LEU A 372 -17.61 2.60 -19.32
CA LEU A 372 -17.73 2.69 -17.86
C LEU A 372 -18.61 3.88 -17.44
N ALA A 373 -18.40 5.06 -18.03
CA ALA A 373 -19.21 6.24 -17.74
C ALA A 373 -20.70 6.00 -18.04
N LEU A 374 -21.01 5.34 -19.14
CA LEU A 374 -22.39 4.98 -19.50
C LEU A 374 -23.00 4.00 -18.50
N LEU A 375 -22.26 2.97 -18.09
CA LEU A 375 -22.72 2.00 -17.08
C LEU A 375 -23.01 2.67 -15.73
N VAL A 376 -22.18 3.64 -15.32
CA VAL A 376 -22.41 4.46 -14.12
C VAL A 376 -23.68 5.30 -14.26
N CYS A 377 -23.92 5.90 -15.43
CA CYS A 377 -25.14 6.66 -15.70
C CYS A 377 -26.40 5.77 -15.59
N VAL A 378 -26.36 4.58 -16.18
CA VAL A 378 -27.47 3.62 -16.12
C VAL A 378 -27.75 3.22 -14.67
N LYS A 379 -26.72 2.82 -13.91
CA LYS A 379 -26.88 2.47 -12.49
C LYS A 379 -27.42 3.65 -11.66
N ALA A 380 -27.01 4.89 -11.95
CA ALA A 380 -27.50 6.08 -11.26
C ALA A 380 -28.97 6.37 -11.57
N PHE A 381 -29.39 6.26 -12.82
CA PHE A 381 -30.80 6.43 -13.23
C PHE A 381 -31.70 5.35 -12.63
N ASP A 382 -31.26 4.10 -12.66
CA ASP A 382 -31.99 2.98 -12.03
C ASP A 382 -32.13 3.20 -10.51
N LYS A 383 -31.08 3.64 -9.84
CA LYS A 383 -31.10 3.94 -8.40
C LYS A 383 -32.06 5.08 -8.05
N LEU A 384 -32.13 6.09 -8.91
CA LEU A 384 -33.05 7.22 -8.78
C LEU A 384 -34.47 6.91 -9.29
N LYS A 385 -34.70 5.74 -9.86
CA LYS A 385 -35.97 5.34 -10.51
C LYS A 385 -36.36 6.30 -11.64
N MET A 386 -35.37 6.81 -12.37
CA MET A 386 -35.55 7.67 -13.55
C MET A 386 -35.61 6.79 -14.82
N ASP A 387 -36.29 7.27 -15.85
CA ASP A 387 -36.33 6.60 -17.13
C ASP A 387 -34.97 6.68 -17.81
N ARG A 388 -34.39 5.52 -18.18
CA ARG A 388 -33.10 5.43 -18.88
C ARG A 388 -33.06 6.23 -20.20
N ARG A 389 -34.22 6.53 -20.80
CA ARG A 389 -34.31 7.43 -21.98
C ARG A 389 -33.88 8.86 -21.68
N GLY A 390 -33.76 9.24 -20.41
CA GLY A 390 -33.12 10.49 -19.98
C GLY A 390 -31.58 10.47 -20.15
N ILE A 391 -30.98 9.31 -20.37
CA ILE A 391 -29.56 9.18 -20.71
C ILE A 391 -29.44 9.31 -22.23
N VAL A 392 -28.71 10.33 -22.69
CA VAL A 392 -28.49 10.61 -24.11
C VAL A 392 -27.06 10.23 -24.47
N GLY A 393 -26.88 9.07 -25.07
CA GLY A 393 -25.62 8.63 -25.62
C GLY A 393 -25.42 9.23 -27.02
N VAL A 394 -24.31 9.95 -27.21
CA VAL A 394 -24.00 10.62 -28.48
C VAL A 394 -22.79 9.97 -29.11
N THR A 395 -22.96 9.31 -30.26
CA THR A 395 -21.84 8.90 -31.10
C THR A 395 -21.55 9.96 -32.15
N MET A 396 -20.30 10.32 -32.28
CA MET A 396 -19.88 11.45 -33.14
C MET A 396 -18.78 10.99 -34.08
N PRO A 397 -19.14 10.27 -35.18
CA PRO A 397 -18.18 9.81 -36.16
C PRO A 397 -17.36 10.96 -36.74
N GLY A 398 -16.03 10.82 -36.70
CA GLY A 398 -15.04 11.70 -37.28
C GLY A 398 -14.18 10.98 -38.28
N PHE A 399 -12.98 11.50 -38.55
CA PHE A 399 -12.10 10.94 -39.59
C PHE A 399 -11.41 9.63 -39.19
N GLY A 400 -11.28 9.35 -37.87
CA GLY A 400 -10.59 8.17 -37.31
C GLY A 400 -11.51 7.10 -36.71
N THR A 401 -12.83 7.25 -36.81
CA THR A 401 -13.78 6.30 -36.22
C THR A 401 -13.78 4.99 -37.02
N THR A 402 -13.60 3.85 -36.37
CA THR A 402 -13.64 2.52 -36.98
C THR A 402 -15.03 1.91 -36.96
N ASP A 403 -15.33 0.99 -37.88
CA ASP A 403 -16.62 0.27 -37.91
C ASP A 403 -16.82 -0.54 -36.61
N ARG A 404 -15.77 -1.13 -36.05
CA ARG A 404 -15.81 -1.93 -34.81
C ARG A 404 -16.28 -1.11 -33.63
N THR A 405 -15.61 0.01 -33.35
CA THR A 405 -15.94 0.88 -32.21
C THR A 405 -17.30 1.53 -32.39
N TYR A 406 -17.65 1.96 -33.60
CA TYR A 406 -18.98 2.47 -33.92
C TYR A 406 -20.08 1.44 -33.64
N ASN A 407 -19.92 0.19 -34.13
CA ASN A 407 -20.90 -0.88 -33.92
C ASN A 407 -21.04 -1.24 -32.43
N ASN A 408 -19.93 -1.28 -31.68
CA ASN A 408 -19.94 -1.49 -30.24
C ASN A 408 -20.70 -0.39 -29.52
N ALA A 409 -20.47 0.87 -29.85
CA ALA A 409 -21.19 2.01 -29.27
C ALA A 409 -22.70 1.88 -29.48
N ILE A 410 -23.14 1.66 -30.72
CA ILE A 410 -24.55 1.53 -31.07
C ILE A 410 -25.20 0.29 -30.42
N SER A 411 -24.54 -0.86 -30.43
CA SER A 411 -25.03 -2.10 -29.83
C SER A 411 -25.22 -1.93 -28.32
N LEU A 412 -24.23 -1.40 -27.62
CA LEU A 412 -24.29 -1.17 -26.18
C LEU A 412 -25.42 -0.19 -25.81
N MET A 413 -25.52 0.94 -26.49
CA MET A 413 -26.56 1.93 -26.24
C MET A 413 -27.98 1.38 -26.44
N LYS A 414 -28.17 0.55 -27.49
CA LYS A 414 -29.46 -0.13 -27.74
C LYS A 414 -29.82 -1.12 -26.64
N SER A 415 -28.87 -1.97 -26.25
CA SER A 415 -29.13 -2.98 -25.21
C SER A 415 -29.44 -2.37 -23.84
N LEU A 416 -28.83 -1.22 -23.51
CA LEU A 416 -29.10 -0.50 -22.26
C LEU A 416 -30.39 0.33 -22.28
N GLY A 417 -31.06 0.46 -23.43
CA GLY A 417 -32.36 1.14 -23.57
C GLY A 417 -32.31 2.66 -23.40
N ILE A 418 -31.21 3.28 -23.76
CA ILE A 418 -30.99 4.74 -23.65
C ILE A 418 -31.37 5.48 -24.93
N THR A 419 -31.44 6.81 -24.90
CA THR A 419 -31.64 7.65 -26.08
C THR A 419 -30.32 7.76 -26.88
N ILE A 420 -30.38 7.44 -28.17
CA ILE A 420 -29.20 7.46 -29.05
C ILE A 420 -29.26 8.68 -29.97
N ARG A 421 -28.14 9.38 -30.09
CA ARG A 421 -27.91 10.43 -31.07
C ARG A 421 -26.66 10.11 -31.86
N GLU A 422 -26.74 10.27 -33.17
CA GLU A 422 -25.62 10.17 -34.09
C GLU A 422 -25.42 11.53 -34.77
N ILE A 423 -24.22 12.11 -34.61
CA ILE A 423 -23.89 13.44 -35.11
C ILE A 423 -22.49 13.38 -35.70
N SER A 424 -22.35 13.41 -37.03
CA SER A 424 -21.05 13.48 -37.70
C SER A 424 -20.43 14.86 -37.51
N ILE A 425 -19.16 14.88 -37.09
CA ILE A 425 -18.37 16.11 -36.90
C ILE A 425 -17.64 16.52 -38.18
N ALA A 426 -17.60 15.68 -39.22
CA ALA A 426 -16.74 15.86 -40.38
C ALA A 426 -16.92 17.22 -41.06
N LYS A 427 -18.17 17.65 -41.30
CA LYS A 427 -18.44 18.94 -41.98
C LYS A 427 -17.99 20.15 -41.18
N ALA A 428 -18.29 20.14 -39.87
CA ALA A 428 -17.93 21.25 -38.98
C ALA A 428 -16.42 21.38 -38.84
N VAL A 429 -15.72 20.26 -38.65
CA VAL A 429 -14.25 20.23 -38.54
C VAL A 429 -13.59 20.62 -39.86
N THR A 430 -14.11 20.20 -41.03
CA THR A 430 -13.57 20.61 -42.34
C THR A 430 -13.72 22.12 -42.51
N GLN A 431 -14.89 22.70 -42.21
CA GLN A 431 -15.08 24.14 -42.23
C GLN A 431 -14.13 24.87 -41.28
N HIS A 432 -13.95 24.32 -40.08
CA HIS A 432 -13.01 24.89 -39.11
C HIS A 432 -11.56 24.90 -39.63
N PHE A 433 -11.12 23.81 -40.32
CA PHE A 433 -9.79 23.78 -40.93
C PHE A 433 -9.64 24.85 -42.01
N GLU A 434 -10.65 25.06 -42.87
CA GLU A 434 -10.66 26.14 -43.86
C GLU A 434 -10.55 27.51 -43.20
N ASP A 435 -11.34 27.76 -42.12
CA ASP A 435 -11.39 29.05 -41.44
C ASP A 435 -10.05 29.42 -40.78
N ILE A 436 -9.30 28.43 -40.25
CA ILE A 436 -7.98 28.64 -39.61
C ILE A 436 -6.81 28.45 -40.57
N GLY A 437 -7.07 28.09 -41.84
CA GLY A 437 -6.03 27.84 -42.83
C GLY A 437 -5.19 26.59 -42.57
N HIS A 438 -5.77 25.56 -41.94
CA HIS A 438 -5.09 24.28 -41.68
C HIS A 438 -5.27 23.32 -42.87
N ASP A 439 -4.18 22.71 -43.32
CA ASP A 439 -4.24 21.68 -44.37
C ASP A 439 -4.73 20.35 -43.77
N ALA A 440 -5.90 19.89 -44.16
CA ALA A 440 -6.52 18.64 -43.66
C ALA A 440 -5.71 17.37 -43.98
N SER A 441 -4.71 17.44 -44.86
CA SER A 441 -3.78 16.32 -45.09
C SER A 441 -2.68 16.20 -44.02
N VAL A 442 -2.49 17.24 -43.18
CA VAL A 442 -1.50 17.28 -42.09
C VAL A 442 -2.16 16.82 -40.82
N HIS A 443 -1.90 15.56 -40.45
CA HIS A 443 -2.47 14.93 -39.25
C HIS A 443 -1.63 15.25 -38.00
N ASP A 444 -1.58 16.52 -37.62
CA ASP A 444 -0.87 17.02 -36.44
C ASP A 444 -1.80 17.23 -35.23
N VAL A 445 -1.25 17.80 -34.17
CA VAL A 445 -1.99 18.15 -32.93
C VAL A 445 -3.19 19.08 -33.21
N THR A 446 -3.15 19.94 -34.24
CA THR A 446 -4.27 20.80 -34.62
C THR A 446 -5.41 19.97 -35.18
N TYR A 447 -5.08 19.05 -36.07
CA TYR A 447 -6.03 18.10 -36.66
C TYR A 447 -6.77 17.28 -35.62
N GLU A 448 -6.04 16.72 -34.62
CA GLU A 448 -6.63 15.92 -33.54
C GLU A 448 -7.48 16.77 -32.59
N ASN A 449 -6.93 17.89 -32.10
CA ASN A 449 -7.59 18.72 -31.11
C ASN A 449 -8.86 19.42 -31.63
N SER A 450 -8.91 19.75 -32.92
CA SER A 450 -10.11 20.33 -33.51
C SER A 450 -11.29 19.37 -33.48
N GLN A 451 -11.06 18.09 -33.78
CA GLN A 451 -12.09 17.06 -33.67
C GLN A 451 -12.58 16.86 -32.22
N ALA A 452 -11.67 16.80 -31.27
CA ALA A 452 -12.02 16.62 -29.85
C ALA A 452 -12.83 17.81 -29.30
N ARG A 453 -12.48 19.06 -29.68
CA ARG A 453 -13.22 20.26 -29.26
C ARG A 453 -14.60 20.32 -29.90
N GLU A 454 -14.74 19.97 -31.18
CA GLU A 454 -16.04 19.92 -31.83
C GLU A 454 -17.00 18.94 -31.13
N ARG A 455 -16.50 17.74 -30.79
CA ARG A 455 -17.28 16.78 -30.00
C ARG A 455 -17.73 17.35 -28.68
N THR A 456 -16.85 18.02 -27.95
CA THR A 456 -17.17 18.61 -26.64
C THR A 456 -18.20 19.74 -26.77
N GLN A 457 -18.08 20.62 -27.78
CA GLN A 457 -19.04 21.67 -28.07
C GLN A 457 -20.45 21.09 -28.31
N ILE A 458 -20.56 20.07 -29.14
CA ILE A 458 -21.84 19.40 -29.43
C ILE A 458 -22.47 18.84 -28.13
N LEU A 459 -21.68 18.16 -27.28
CA LEU A 459 -22.17 17.61 -26.02
C LEU A 459 -22.68 18.69 -25.08
N MET A 460 -21.95 19.79 -24.92
CA MET A 460 -22.32 20.92 -24.06
C MET A 460 -23.61 21.59 -24.52
N ASP A 461 -23.73 21.85 -25.83
CA ASP A 461 -24.91 22.49 -26.41
C ASP A 461 -26.16 21.60 -26.34
N LEU A 462 -25.97 20.28 -26.55
CA LEU A 462 -27.05 19.31 -26.35
C LEU A 462 -27.52 19.27 -24.90
N ALA A 463 -26.60 19.29 -23.94
CA ALA A 463 -26.93 19.33 -22.52
C ALA A 463 -27.73 20.58 -22.18
N ASN A 464 -27.31 21.75 -22.65
CA ASN A 464 -28.02 23.01 -22.48
C ASN A 464 -29.43 22.96 -23.08
N LYS A 465 -29.55 22.46 -24.33
CA LYS A 465 -30.83 22.35 -25.04
C LYS A 465 -31.82 21.42 -24.33
N MET A 466 -31.31 20.38 -23.68
CA MET A 466 -32.13 19.32 -23.04
C MET A 466 -32.30 19.51 -21.53
N GLY A 467 -31.77 20.59 -20.96
CA GLY A 467 -31.82 20.84 -19.52
C GLY A 467 -31.08 19.75 -18.72
N GLY A 468 -29.96 19.32 -19.22
CA GLY A 468 -29.16 18.24 -18.66
C GLY A 468 -27.71 18.64 -18.33
N MET A 469 -26.87 17.63 -18.14
CA MET A 469 -25.45 17.82 -17.86
C MET A 469 -24.58 16.85 -18.67
N VAL A 470 -23.39 17.30 -19.03
CA VAL A 470 -22.37 16.46 -19.69
C VAL A 470 -21.61 15.64 -18.65
N ILE A 471 -21.57 14.34 -18.85
CA ILE A 471 -20.79 13.41 -18.05
C ILE A 471 -19.46 13.13 -18.73
N GLY A 472 -18.38 13.40 -17.98
CA GLY A 472 -17.01 13.16 -18.46
C GLY A 472 -16.61 11.70 -18.37
N THR A 473 -15.86 11.26 -19.37
CA THR A 473 -15.37 9.89 -19.50
C THR A 473 -13.90 9.74 -19.18
N GLY A 474 -13.13 10.83 -19.14
CA GLY A 474 -11.69 10.81 -18.88
C GLY A 474 -11.33 10.15 -17.54
N ASP A 475 -10.31 9.31 -17.56
CA ASP A 475 -9.85 8.52 -16.43
C ASP A 475 -8.63 9.11 -15.72
N LEU A 476 -8.22 8.48 -14.61
CA LEU A 476 -7.10 8.93 -13.79
C LEU A 476 -5.75 8.88 -14.54
N SER A 477 -5.53 7.85 -15.35
CA SER A 477 -4.26 7.63 -16.07
C SER A 477 -4.08 8.67 -17.18
N GLU A 478 -5.15 8.97 -17.92
CA GLU A 478 -5.16 10.03 -18.93
C GLU A 478 -4.90 11.40 -18.28
N LEU A 479 -5.54 11.67 -17.15
CA LEU A 479 -5.33 12.91 -16.39
C LEU A 479 -3.89 13.02 -15.86
N ALA A 480 -3.28 11.92 -15.44
CA ALA A 480 -1.89 11.90 -14.98
C ALA A 480 -0.92 12.26 -16.10
N LEU A 481 -1.09 11.67 -17.29
CA LEU A 481 -0.25 11.90 -18.46
C LEU A 481 -0.62 13.17 -19.22
N GLY A 482 -1.76 13.79 -18.90
CA GLY A 482 -2.34 14.87 -19.70
C GLY A 482 -2.67 14.43 -21.11
N TRP A 483 -3.04 13.15 -21.29
CA TRP A 483 -3.44 12.59 -22.59
C TRP A 483 -4.91 12.87 -22.86
N ALA A 484 -5.22 14.12 -23.05
CA ALA A 484 -6.52 14.66 -23.37
C ALA A 484 -6.36 16.03 -24.01
N THR A 485 -7.29 16.41 -24.87
CA THR A 485 -7.31 17.74 -25.50
C THR A 485 -7.80 18.78 -24.48
N TYR A 486 -6.94 19.80 -24.22
CA TYR A 486 -7.34 20.93 -23.36
C TYR A 486 -8.56 21.64 -23.95
N ASN A 487 -9.56 21.88 -23.10
CA ASN A 487 -10.87 22.44 -23.49
C ASN A 487 -11.57 21.58 -24.57
N GLY A 488 -11.33 20.29 -24.55
CA GLY A 488 -11.98 19.29 -25.38
C GLY A 488 -12.50 18.15 -24.48
N ASP A 489 -12.09 16.94 -24.76
CA ASP A 489 -12.50 15.72 -24.04
C ASP A 489 -12.14 15.71 -22.55
N HIS A 490 -11.18 16.52 -22.10
CA HIS A 490 -10.87 16.66 -20.69
C HIS A 490 -11.93 17.46 -19.89
N MET A 491 -12.86 18.14 -20.57
CA MET A 491 -13.89 18.98 -19.94
C MET A 491 -15.25 18.30 -19.91
N SER A 492 -15.94 18.47 -18.80
CA SER A 492 -17.30 18.00 -18.57
C SER A 492 -17.94 18.76 -17.41
N MET A 493 -19.21 18.49 -17.14
CA MET A 493 -19.89 19.06 -15.97
C MET A 493 -19.71 18.17 -14.73
N TYR A 494 -19.44 16.87 -14.90
CA TYR A 494 -19.10 15.93 -13.85
C TYR A 494 -18.31 14.74 -14.40
N GLY A 495 -17.10 14.48 -13.90
CA GLY A 495 -16.21 13.40 -14.36
C GLY A 495 -16.34 12.15 -13.49
N VAL A 496 -17.14 11.18 -13.91
CA VAL A 496 -17.40 9.98 -13.10
C VAL A 496 -16.20 9.03 -12.99
N ASN A 497 -15.28 9.05 -13.98
CA ASN A 497 -14.11 8.17 -14.03
C ASN A 497 -12.82 8.86 -13.53
N ALA A 498 -12.86 10.13 -13.13
CA ALA A 498 -11.67 10.94 -12.85
C ALA A 498 -10.70 10.36 -11.78
N SER A 499 -11.16 9.41 -10.97
CA SER A 499 -10.36 8.73 -9.95
C SER A 499 -10.15 7.23 -10.23
N ILE A 500 -10.52 6.75 -11.43
CA ILE A 500 -10.37 5.35 -11.82
C ILE A 500 -9.20 5.24 -12.81
N PRO A 501 -8.14 4.47 -12.50
CA PRO A 501 -7.04 4.26 -13.45
C PRO A 501 -7.45 3.31 -14.58
N LYS A 502 -6.81 3.43 -15.73
CA LYS A 502 -7.09 2.65 -16.95
C LYS A 502 -7.07 1.14 -16.69
N THR A 503 -6.10 0.67 -15.91
CA THR A 503 -6.00 -0.75 -15.54
C THR A 503 -7.21 -1.25 -14.77
N LEU A 504 -7.78 -0.44 -13.88
CA LEU A 504 -8.98 -0.81 -13.11
C LEU A 504 -10.27 -0.76 -13.95
N ILE A 505 -10.36 0.12 -14.96
CA ILE A 505 -11.54 0.22 -15.83
C ILE A 505 -11.83 -1.10 -16.53
N ARG A 506 -10.81 -1.79 -17.04
CA ARG A 506 -10.98 -3.11 -17.66
C ARG A 506 -11.64 -4.12 -16.70
N HIS A 507 -11.17 -4.17 -15.46
CA HIS A 507 -11.74 -5.05 -14.44
C HIS A 507 -13.20 -4.72 -14.11
N LEU A 508 -13.55 -3.42 -14.02
CA LEU A 508 -14.91 -2.98 -13.76
C LEU A 508 -15.87 -3.34 -14.91
N VAL A 509 -15.45 -3.13 -16.16
CA VAL A 509 -16.26 -3.48 -17.34
C VAL A 509 -16.41 -4.99 -17.44
N ASN A 510 -15.35 -5.76 -17.16
CA ASN A 510 -15.42 -7.22 -17.11
C ASN A 510 -16.35 -7.72 -16.01
N HIS A 511 -16.29 -7.12 -14.81
CA HIS A 511 -17.20 -7.46 -13.72
C HIS A 511 -18.68 -7.31 -14.14
N VAL A 512 -19.03 -6.24 -14.86
CA VAL A 512 -20.38 -6.04 -15.37
C VAL A 512 -20.73 -7.09 -16.43
N ALA A 513 -19.80 -7.44 -17.32
CA ALA A 513 -20.00 -8.47 -18.32
C ALA A 513 -20.31 -9.85 -17.70
N GLU A 514 -19.70 -10.16 -16.53
CA GLU A 514 -19.89 -11.43 -15.83
C GLU A 514 -21.06 -11.42 -14.82
N SER A 515 -21.52 -10.25 -14.36
CA SER A 515 -22.45 -10.11 -13.23
C SER A 515 -23.94 -9.98 -13.61
N GLY A 516 -24.39 -10.54 -14.73
CA GLY A 516 -25.82 -10.68 -14.98
C GLY A 516 -26.43 -9.69 -15.95
N VAL A 517 -25.67 -9.23 -16.94
CA VAL A 517 -26.23 -8.59 -18.15
C VAL A 517 -26.74 -9.65 -19.14
N ASP A 518 -27.61 -9.24 -20.06
CA ASP A 518 -28.03 -10.11 -21.15
C ASP A 518 -26.85 -10.52 -22.05
N GLU A 519 -27.02 -11.61 -22.81
CA GLU A 519 -25.97 -12.20 -23.63
C GLU A 519 -25.41 -11.23 -24.68
N GLN A 520 -26.28 -10.40 -25.29
CA GLN A 520 -25.84 -9.43 -26.30
C GLN A 520 -24.97 -8.35 -25.67
N SER A 521 -25.34 -7.84 -24.51
CA SER A 521 -24.53 -6.89 -23.74
C SER A 521 -23.18 -7.49 -23.35
N ARG A 522 -23.17 -8.74 -22.89
CA ARG A 522 -21.94 -9.46 -22.54
C ARG A 522 -20.96 -9.57 -23.70
N ILE A 523 -21.45 -9.99 -24.86
CA ILE A 523 -20.62 -10.09 -26.07
C ILE A 523 -20.04 -8.73 -26.45
N THR A 524 -20.86 -7.67 -26.43
CA THR A 524 -20.41 -6.31 -26.75
C THR A 524 -19.37 -5.80 -25.75
N LEU A 525 -19.57 -6.01 -24.45
CA LEU A 525 -18.64 -5.58 -23.42
C LEU A 525 -17.28 -6.29 -23.54
N ARG A 526 -17.29 -7.60 -23.85
CA ARG A 526 -16.04 -8.36 -24.09
C ARG A 526 -15.30 -7.85 -25.32
N ASP A 527 -16.02 -7.58 -26.43
CA ASP A 527 -15.39 -7.02 -27.62
C ASP A 527 -14.78 -5.62 -27.37
N ILE A 528 -15.43 -4.82 -26.52
CA ILE A 528 -14.87 -3.52 -26.07
C ILE A 528 -13.58 -3.71 -25.27
N ILE A 529 -13.54 -4.69 -24.35
CA ILE A 529 -12.35 -5.01 -23.54
C ILE A 529 -11.16 -5.41 -24.44
N ASP A 530 -11.43 -6.16 -25.50
CA ASP A 530 -10.42 -6.66 -26.45
C ASP A 530 -10.07 -5.64 -27.55
N THR A 531 -10.70 -4.47 -27.56
CA THR A 531 -10.38 -3.42 -28.53
C THR A 531 -9.15 -2.63 -28.07
N PRO A 532 -8.10 -2.47 -28.94
CA PRO A 532 -6.92 -1.66 -28.60
C PRO A 532 -7.28 -0.21 -28.26
N ILE A 533 -6.61 0.35 -27.27
CA ILE A 533 -6.83 1.75 -26.85
C ILE A 533 -6.30 2.69 -27.94
N SER A 534 -7.18 3.53 -28.49
CA SER A 534 -6.86 4.51 -29.54
C SER A 534 -7.66 5.79 -29.35
N PRO A 535 -7.09 6.97 -29.63
CA PRO A 535 -7.82 8.23 -29.61
C PRO A 535 -8.80 8.37 -30.77
N GLU A 536 -8.74 7.51 -31.80
CA GLU A 536 -9.61 7.51 -33.00
C GLU A 536 -9.75 8.88 -33.68
N LEU A 537 -8.66 9.62 -33.75
CA LEU A 537 -8.61 10.96 -34.33
C LEU A 537 -7.94 10.96 -35.72
N ILE A 538 -7.07 9.98 -35.98
CA ILE A 538 -6.36 9.79 -37.25
C ILE A 538 -7.05 8.69 -38.05
N PRO A 539 -7.23 8.84 -39.38
CA PRO A 539 -7.84 7.84 -40.25
C PRO A 539 -7.18 6.46 -40.11
N ALA A 540 -8.01 5.40 -40.14
CA ALA A 540 -7.56 4.01 -40.14
C ALA A 540 -6.64 3.73 -41.37
N ASP A 541 -5.92 2.60 -41.34
CA ASP A 541 -5.14 2.13 -42.49
C ASP A 541 -6.05 1.66 -43.63
N GLU A 542 -5.45 1.30 -44.79
CA GLU A 542 -6.18 0.82 -45.97
C GLU A 542 -7.01 -0.45 -45.72
N ASN A 543 -6.73 -1.18 -44.62
CA ASN A 543 -7.43 -2.39 -44.22
C ASN A 543 -8.47 -2.13 -43.09
N GLY A 544 -8.68 -0.87 -42.70
CA GLY A 544 -9.59 -0.49 -41.62
C GLY A 544 -9.07 -0.70 -40.21
N ASN A 545 -7.76 -1.00 -40.05
CA ASN A 545 -7.18 -1.19 -38.74
C ASN A 545 -6.78 0.15 -38.06
N ILE A 546 -6.78 0.17 -36.76
CA ILE A 546 -6.32 1.30 -35.94
C ILE A 546 -4.84 1.57 -36.25
N LYS A 547 -4.53 2.71 -36.85
CA LYS A 547 -3.17 3.12 -37.23
C LYS A 547 -2.37 3.66 -36.04
N GLN A 548 -3.03 4.28 -35.09
CA GLN A 548 -2.41 4.94 -33.95
C GLN A 548 -2.89 4.29 -32.65
N LYS A 549 -2.04 3.49 -32.02
CA LYS A 549 -2.28 3.00 -30.68
C LYS A 549 -1.75 4.00 -29.65
N THR A 550 -2.55 4.33 -28.64
CA THR A 550 -2.16 5.28 -27.60
C THR A 550 -0.88 4.82 -26.88
N GLU A 551 -0.79 3.53 -26.57
CA GLU A 551 0.35 2.97 -25.83
C GLU A 551 1.67 3.00 -26.60
N ASP A 552 1.65 3.05 -27.94
CA ASP A 552 2.86 3.23 -28.76
C ASP A 552 3.46 4.64 -28.60
N LEU A 553 2.60 5.63 -28.30
CA LEU A 553 2.97 7.04 -28.18
C LEU A 553 3.31 7.48 -26.78
N VAL A 554 2.53 7.05 -25.81
CA VAL A 554 2.68 7.48 -24.40
C VAL A 554 3.22 6.39 -23.50
N GLY A 555 3.19 5.14 -23.93
CA GLY A 555 3.60 3.96 -23.16
C GLY A 555 2.45 3.18 -22.56
N PRO A 556 2.74 1.97 -22.07
CA PRO A 556 1.75 1.09 -21.45
C PRO A 556 1.13 1.73 -20.21
N TYR A 557 -0.20 1.78 -20.16
CA TYR A 557 -0.91 2.30 -18.99
C TYR A 557 -0.61 1.51 -17.71
N GLU A 558 -0.33 0.24 -17.83
CA GLU A 558 0.06 -0.61 -16.71
C GLU A 558 1.29 -0.07 -15.97
N LEU A 559 2.32 0.33 -16.71
CA LEU A 559 3.51 0.95 -16.13
C LEU A 559 3.20 2.35 -15.56
N HIS A 560 2.41 3.14 -16.27
CA HIS A 560 2.06 4.49 -15.83
C HIS A 560 1.22 4.49 -14.55
N ASP A 561 0.27 3.58 -14.42
CA ASP A 561 -0.54 3.43 -13.23
C ASP A 561 0.32 2.99 -12.04
N PHE A 562 1.28 2.09 -12.26
CA PHE A 562 2.26 1.70 -11.25
C PHE A 562 3.10 2.91 -10.80
N PHE A 563 3.67 3.67 -11.73
CA PHE A 563 4.47 4.87 -11.41
C PHE A 563 3.62 5.92 -10.68
N LEU A 564 2.42 6.18 -11.16
CA LEU A 564 1.48 7.11 -10.57
C LEU A 564 1.16 6.77 -9.11
N TYR A 565 0.92 5.50 -8.83
CA TYR A 565 0.59 5.04 -7.48
C TYR A 565 1.71 5.37 -6.49
N TYR A 566 2.94 4.96 -6.80
CA TYR A 566 4.07 5.17 -5.89
C TYR A 566 4.53 6.62 -5.82
N PHE A 567 4.42 7.34 -6.93
CA PHE A 567 4.77 8.76 -6.99
C PHE A 567 3.82 9.62 -6.15
N LEU A 568 2.51 9.44 -6.30
CA LEU A 568 1.52 10.26 -5.60
C LEU A 568 1.24 9.79 -4.17
N ARG A 569 1.10 8.48 -3.98
CA ARG A 569 0.67 7.93 -2.69
C ARG A 569 1.76 8.05 -1.63
N PHE A 570 3.01 7.88 -2.01
CA PHE A 570 4.14 7.84 -1.08
C PHE A 570 5.21 8.89 -1.34
N GLY A 571 5.17 9.58 -2.46
CA GLY A 571 6.19 10.57 -2.85
C GLY A 571 7.54 9.94 -3.13
N PHE A 572 7.56 8.70 -3.65
CA PHE A 572 8.80 8.01 -3.93
C PHE A 572 9.57 8.66 -5.09
N ARG A 573 10.88 8.61 -4.98
CA ARG A 573 11.80 9.09 -6.00
C ARG A 573 11.87 8.13 -7.20
N PRO A 574 12.24 8.62 -8.40
CA PRO A 574 12.32 7.79 -9.60
C PRO A 574 13.16 6.53 -9.46
N SER A 575 14.31 6.57 -8.78
CA SER A 575 15.17 5.41 -8.56
C SER A 575 14.50 4.29 -7.74
N LYS A 576 13.73 4.67 -6.72
CA LYS A 576 12.96 3.69 -5.93
C LYS A 576 11.78 3.14 -6.73
N ILE A 577 11.05 3.98 -7.47
CA ILE A 577 9.95 3.54 -8.34
C ILE A 577 10.47 2.57 -9.40
N TYR A 578 11.62 2.85 -10.02
CA TYR A 578 12.26 1.95 -10.98
C TYR A 578 12.61 0.60 -10.37
N MET A 579 13.24 0.59 -9.19
CA MET A 579 13.60 -0.64 -8.49
C MET A 579 12.36 -1.49 -8.14
N LEU A 580 11.27 -0.86 -7.68
CA LEU A 580 9.99 -1.53 -7.43
C LEU A 580 9.36 -2.06 -8.72
N ALA A 581 9.40 -1.28 -9.81
CA ALA A 581 8.88 -1.71 -11.11
C ALA A 581 9.68 -2.89 -11.68
N LYS A 582 11.01 -2.86 -11.57
CA LYS A 582 11.85 -3.99 -11.95
C LYS A 582 11.45 -5.26 -11.20
N LYS A 583 11.26 -5.18 -9.88
CA LYS A 583 10.78 -6.31 -9.08
C LYS A 583 9.37 -6.77 -9.48
N ALA A 584 8.46 -5.83 -9.76
CA ALA A 584 7.07 -6.14 -10.09
C ALA A 584 6.88 -6.73 -11.50
N PHE A 585 7.68 -6.31 -12.48
CA PHE A 585 7.46 -6.62 -13.89
C PHE A 585 8.52 -7.53 -14.52
N ILE A 586 9.71 -7.64 -13.92
CA ILE A 586 10.80 -8.48 -14.45
C ILE A 586 11.10 -9.64 -13.50
N ASP A 587 11.37 -9.34 -12.22
CA ASP A 587 11.87 -10.31 -11.23
C ASP A 587 10.75 -10.94 -10.39
N THR A 588 9.50 -10.80 -10.79
CA THR A 588 8.34 -11.28 -10.03
C THR A 588 8.15 -12.80 -10.16
N LYS A 589 7.67 -13.40 -9.07
CA LYS A 589 7.12 -14.77 -9.05
C LYS A 589 5.59 -14.78 -9.12
N LEU A 590 4.97 -13.61 -9.07
CA LEU A 590 3.52 -13.47 -9.17
C LEU A 590 3.09 -13.65 -10.62
N GLU A 591 2.05 -14.43 -10.85
CA GLU A 591 1.41 -14.50 -12.16
C GLU A 591 0.76 -13.16 -12.48
N ARG A 592 1.10 -12.59 -13.63
CA ARG A 592 0.42 -11.41 -14.16
C ARG A 592 -0.95 -11.82 -14.69
N VAL A 593 -1.97 -11.19 -14.16
CA VAL A 593 -3.33 -11.35 -14.70
C VAL A 593 -3.45 -10.51 -15.97
N LYS A 594 -3.26 -11.14 -17.12
CA LYS A 594 -3.59 -10.51 -18.42
C LYS A 594 -5.10 -10.38 -18.55
N ILE A 595 -5.54 -9.21 -18.96
CA ILE A 595 -6.97 -8.94 -19.19
C ILE A 595 -7.27 -8.98 -20.69
N SER A 596 -6.26 -8.76 -21.54
CA SER A 596 -6.34 -8.81 -22.99
C SER A 596 -5.17 -9.61 -23.54
N ASP A 597 -5.41 -10.31 -24.67
CA ASP A 597 -4.37 -11.02 -25.42
C ASP A 597 -3.31 -10.06 -26.00
N ASN A 598 -3.61 -8.75 -26.03
CA ASN A 598 -2.70 -7.70 -26.48
C ASN A 598 -1.75 -7.21 -25.35
N ASP A 599 -1.94 -7.64 -24.10
CA ASP A 599 -1.07 -7.24 -22.99
C ASP A 599 0.31 -7.90 -23.20
N PRO A 600 1.43 -7.15 -23.05
CA PRO A 600 2.77 -7.70 -23.27
C PRO A 600 3.08 -8.79 -22.23
N ASP A 601 3.83 -9.81 -22.65
CA ASP A 601 4.24 -10.91 -21.76
C ASP A 601 5.19 -10.45 -20.66
N SER A 602 6.07 -9.50 -20.98
CA SER A 602 7.08 -8.98 -20.06
C SER A 602 7.56 -7.60 -20.52
N TYR A 603 8.22 -6.90 -19.63
CA TYR A 603 8.97 -5.67 -19.93
C TYR A 603 10.46 -5.91 -19.70
N ASP A 604 11.31 -5.18 -20.43
CA ASP A 604 12.73 -5.08 -20.11
C ASP A 604 13.06 -3.80 -19.33
N GLU A 605 14.26 -3.73 -18.80
CA GLU A 605 14.71 -2.59 -17.99
C GLU A 605 14.69 -1.28 -18.77
N GLU A 606 15.07 -1.30 -20.05
CA GLU A 606 15.13 -0.10 -20.89
C GLU A 606 13.72 0.43 -21.19
N THR A 607 12.76 -0.45 -21.39
CA THR A 607 11.35 -0.07 -21.54
C THR A 607 10.82 0.61 -20.28
N ILE A 608 11.09 0.05 -19.10
CA ILE A 608 10.66 0.65 -17.82
C ILE A 608 11.31 2.02 -17.63
N LYS A 609 12.62 2.17 -17.86
CA LYS A 609 13.34 3.44 -17.78
C LYS A 609 12.79 4.49 -18.74
N LYS A 610 12.57 4.11 -19.99
CA LYS A 610 12.01 4.99 -21.05
C LYS A 610 10.67 5.58 -20.62
N TRP A 611 9.77 4.72 -20.14
CA TRP A 611 8.42 5.14 -19.80
C TRP A 611 8.34 5.86 -18.45
N LEU A 612 9.22 5.56 -17.50
CA LEU A 612 9.36 6.35 -16.28
C LEU A 612 9.80 7.79 -16.56
N LYS A 613 10.80 7.98 -17.43
CA LYS A 613 11.21 9.32 -17.91
C LYS A 613 10.05 10.05 -18.59
N THR A 614 9.32 9.34 -19.43
CA THR A 614 8.15 9.89 -20.12
C THR A 614 7.04 10.27 -19.15
N PHE A 615 6.76 9.42 -18.15
CA PHE A 615 5.80 9.71 -17.08
C PHE A 615 6.17 11.00 -16.34
N VAL A 616 7.40 11.10 -15.83
CA VAL A 616 7.86 12.29 -15.10
C VAL A 616 7.71 13.55 -15.95
N ARG A 617 8.23 13.54 -17.17
CA ARG A 617 8.16 14.69 -18.08
C ARG A 617 6.72 15.12 -18.35
N ARG A 618 5.84 14.17 -18.70
CA ARG A 618 4.44 14.47 -19.00
C ARG A 618 3.68 14.90 -17.77
N PHE A 619 3.88 14.24 -16.64
CA PHE A 619 3.20 14.57 -15.39
C PHE A 619 3.42 16.04 -14.99
N PHE A 620 4.64 16.55 -15.13
CA PHE A 620 4.93 17.96 -14.85
C PHE A 620 4.41 18.88 -15.95
N ASN A 621 4.76 18.64 -17.21
CA ASN A 621 4.44 19.54 -18.32
C ASN A 621 2.94 19.69 -18.60
N GLN A 622 2.13 18.72 -18.19
CA GLN A 622 0.68 18.71 -18.43
C GLN A 622 -0.15 19.17 -17.22
N GLN A 623 0.49 19.69 -16.17
CA GLN A 623 -0.22 20.14 -14.96
C GLN A 623 -1.29 21.19 -15.24
N PHE A 624 -1.09 22.09 -16.19
CA PHE A 624 -2.07 23.13 -16.52
C PHE A 624 -3.44 22.56 -16.91
N LYS A 625 -3.51 21.38 -17.50
CA LYS A 625 -4.75 20.67 -17.80
C LYS A 625 -5.48 20.24 -16.51
N ARG A 626 -4.72 19.78 -15.52
CA ARG A 626 -5.29 19.33 -14.24
C ARG A 626 -5.79 20.47 -13.35
N SER A 627 -5.28 21.69 -13.53
CA SER A 627 -5.67 22.85 -12.76
C SER A 627 -7.15 23.23 -12.90
N CYS A 628 -7.80 22.82 -13.99
CA CYS A 628 -9.21 23.11 -14.28
C CYS A 628 -10.08 21.84 -14.41
N LEU A 629 -9.70 20.74 -13.75
CA LEU A 629 -10.48 19.50 -13.81
C LEU A 629 -11.91 19.69 -13.29
N PRO A 630 -12.90 19.07 -13.97
CA PRO A 630 -14.26 18.96 -13.49
C PRO A 630 -14.34 18.29 -12.11
N ASP A 631 -15.46 18.52 -11.40
CA ASP A 631 -15.77 17.73 -10.21
C ASP A 631 -15.97 16.27 -10.57
N GLY A 632 -15.58 15.39 -9.66
CA GLY A 632 -15.76 13.94 -9.77
C GLY A 632 -15.58 13.25 -8.43
N PRO A 633 -16.06 12.01 -8.25
CA PRO A 633 -15.93 11.29 -7.00
C PRO A 633 -14.50 10.80 -6.80
N LYS A 634 -13.99 10.89 -5.58
CA LYS A 634 -12.77 10.18 -5.20
C LYS A 634 -13.14 8.74 -4.85
N VAL A 635 -12.52 7.78 -5.54
CA VAL A 635 -12.79 6.35 -5.35
C VAL A 635 -11.65 5.67 -4.59
N GLY A 636 -10.42 5.77 -5.11
CA GLY A 636 -9.25 5.14 -4.53
C GLY A 636 -8.43 6.06 -3.63
N SER A 637 -7.29 5.55 -3.17
CA SER A 637 -6.34 6.31 -2.33
C SER A 637 -5.59 7.42 -3.08
N VAL A 638 -5.61 7.40 -4.43
CA VAL A 638 -4.96 8.37 -5.31
C VAL A 638 -6.01 9.12 -6.13
N SER A 639 -5.91 10.44 -6.19
CA SER A 639 -6.74 11.31 -7.02
C SER A 639 -5.91 12.52 -7.46
N LEU A 640 -6.28 13.11 -8.58
CA LEU A 640 -5.62 14.29 -9.15
C LEU A 640 -6.49 15.55 -9.05
N SER A 641 -7.53 15.53 -8.23
CA SER A 641 -8.38 16.70 -8.03
C SER A 641 -7.58 17.89 -7.46
N PRO A 642 -7.57 19.04 -8.12
CA PRO A 642 -6.85 20.24 -7.65
C PRO A 642 -7.50 20.86 -6.41
N ARG A 643 -8.71 20.45 -6.05
CA ARG A 643 -9.45 20.92 -4.87
C ARG A 643 -9.04 20.19 -3.60
N GLY A 644 -8.43 19.01 -3.69
CA GLY A 644 -8.11 18.15 -2.55
C GLY A 644 -6.73 17.50 -2.61
N ASP A 645 -6.58 16.48 -3.43
CA ASP A 645 -5.49 15.50 -3.32
C ASP A 645 -4.16 15.97 -3.91
N TRP A 646 -4.18 16.67 -5.07
CA TRP A 646 -2.95 17.08 -5.73
C TRP A 646 -2.98 18.55 -6.16
N ARG A 647 -2.12 19.35 -5.56
CA ARG A 647 -1.94 20.77 -5.88
C ARG A 647 -0.50 21.00 -6.27
N MET A 648 -0.27 21.28 -7.54
CA MET A 648 1.03 21.58 -8.08
C MET A 648 0.95 22.83 -8.96
N PRO A 649 1.94 23.75 -8.89
CA PRO A 649 2.03 24.84 -9.85
C PRO A 649 2.14 24.32 -11.29
N SER A 650 1.46 24.98 -12.24
CA SER A 650 1.48 24.55 -13.65
C SER A 650 2.83 24.77 -14.34
N ASP A 651 3.67 25.58 -13.75
CA ASP A 651 5.02 25.95 -14.20
C ASP A 651 6.14 25.31 -13.35
N ALA A 652 5.82 24.30 -12.53
CA ALA A 652 6.80 23.58 -11.75
C ALA A 652 7.81 22.84 -12.67
N ALA A 653 9.10 22.98 -12.38
CA ALA A 653 10.16 22.31 -13.12
C ALA A 653 10.33 20.85 -12.66
N SER A 654 10.52 19.94 -13.62
CA SER A 654 10.76 18.51 -13.39
C SER A 654 12.23 18.13 -13.27
N THR A 655 13.14 19.11 -13.27
CA THR A 655 14.59 18.91 -13.46
C THR A 655 15.21 17.87 -12.55
N ILE A 656 14.95 17.94 -11.24
CA ILE A 656 15.57 17.01 -10.27
C ILE A 656 15.05 15.58 -10.42
N TRP A 657 13.78 15.38 -10.73
CA TRP A 657 13.20 14.05 -11.00
C TRP A 657 13.69 13.47 -12.32
N LEU A 658 13.81 14.29 -13.37
CA LEU A 658 14.32 13.85 -14.67
C LEU A 658 15.79 13.50 -14.60
N GLN A 659 16.62 14.31 -13.93
CA GLN A 659 18.04 14.01 -13.72
C GLN A 659 18.23 12.67 -13.00
N GLU A 660 17.44 12.39 -11.96
CA GLU A 660 17.50 11.10 -11.28
C GLU A 660 17.04 9.95 -12.19
N ALA A 661 15.96 10.14 -12.96
CA ALA A 661 15.48 9.13 -13.89
C ALA A 661 16.44 8.90 -15.09
N GLU A 662 17.23 9.87 -15.48
CA GLU A 662 18.26 9.76 -16.54
C GLU A 662 19.48 8.96 -16.09
N ASN A 663 19.76 8.96 -14.78
CA ASN A 663 20.91 8.28 -14.18
C ASN A 663 20.60 6.84 -13.72
N LEU A 664 19.46 6.27 -14.12
CA LEU A 664 19.05 4.90 -13.77
C LEU A 664 19.84 3.84 -14.53
#